data_f945c5d15382d92fe287e1b3dca50b67
#
_entry.id   f945c5d15382d92fe287e1b3dca50b67
#
_cell.length_a   1.000
_cell.length_b   1.000
_cell.length_c   1.000
_cell.angle_alpha   90.00
_cell.angle_beta   90.00
_cell.angle_gamma   90.00
#
_symmetry.space_group_name_H-M   'P 1'
#
loop_
_entity.id
_entity.type
_entity.pdbx_description
1 polymer ?
#
loop_
_entity_poly.entity_id
_entity_poly.type
_entity_poly.pdbx_seq_one_letter_code
_entity_poly.pdbx_strand_id
1 'polypeptide(L)'
;VVIKVSKSPDITETVVYDLTGRTSQYYDPDTYAFDVAVGGLPFLYNITDAIPYRRSTARWKYERVDQAREPGEQTLDSGLWVRSQTSWHLGAGIEFQEALEGNPDLLRFRYYTSTGINPWNIGELSLLKDTSKLYNVTSTSTTARTIALSATLNGTDNVIAVNCTATSTSSSAVRVSKVTSAGTATTVLTGANISAEILAAETDGSSLYLATADYIYDIDLTTGGATLHQHYHIASIANASSVTLKFVKNRILAGITFASGSTIAGVYELPFATHSSVVNLSTITAIANTKTVPIGWKWTGIADGRGAIYLSGYAGDKSSIFKVQPDATTGNLGAAISVADIPLGETVRTLFGYLGTYLAIGTSRGVRIAAIADDATIVYGPIIFQTDNPVISFAARDAYIWAGVKAGVGGASGTYRIYLGQLLDDGGYPYATDIYAAGTTGSVDNMGFFPTTGQLFFSITASGIWIEHATQLVSEGTIQTAIVNWGTLEKKAWKRVRIETDTLEGKIEVYADAIEGRSQIVTLTEANEYNTDFDLSAAYLTPQVNGQLTFSLYRKSTDVTKGAILKGYAIKAIPSPTRSRLIQMPLMCYDFETDRRGVRFGVEDGAKIRIAALESLESSGSTVLVQDFTSGENFDAVIEEIAFTRMTPPSQNNENFGGIITITMRTVV
;
A
#
# COMPACT_ATOMS: atom_id res chain seq x y z
N VAL A 1 -40.24 -27.13 7.86
CA VAL A 1 -41.12 -26.06 8.36
C VAL A 1 -42.56 -26.60 8.33
N VAL A 2 -43.20 -26.63 9.48
CA VAL A 2 -44.57 -27.12 9.59
C VAL A 2 -45.50 -25.91 9.67
N ILE A 3 -46.39 -25.76 8.70
CA ILE A 3 -47.36 -24.67 8.69
C ILE A 3 -48.74 -25.25 8.92
N LYS A 4 -49.46 -24.69 9.90
CA LYS A 4 -50.84 -25.05 10.19
C LYS A 4 -51.78 -23.97 9.73
N VAL A 5 -52.85 -24.36 9.08
CA VAL A 5 -54.01 -23.52 8.87
C VAL A 5 -55.21 -24.16 9.55
N SER A 6 -55.87 -23.44 10.44
CA SER A 6 -57.16 -23.87 11.01
C SER A 6 -58.25 -23.82 9.95
N LYS A 7 -59.21 -24.72 10.04
CA LYS A 7 -60.45 -24.65 9.24
C LYS A 7 -61.34 -23.50 9.63
N SER A 8 -61.08 -22.87 10.76
CA SER A 8 -61.65 -21.60 11.19
C SER A 8 -60.71 -20.47 10.79
N PRO A 9 -61.15 -19.28 10.47
CA PRO A 9 -60.26 -18.13 10.17
C PRO A 9 -59.50 -17.61 11.40
N ASP A 10 -59.29 -18.45 12.38
CA ASP A 10 -58.43 -18.16 13.50
C ASP A 10 -56.95 -18.21 13.01
N ILE A 11 -56.41 -17.04 12.76
CA ILE A 11 -55.06 -16.79 12.24
C ILE A 11 -53.95 -17.12 13.24
N THR A 12 -54.27 -17.60 14.44
CA THR A 12 -53.28 -18.00 15.45
C THR A 12 -52.72 -19.41 15.22
N GLU A 13 -53.40 -20.25 14.44
CA GLU A 13 -52.88 -21.56 14.03
C GLU A 13 -52.30 -21.50 12.62
N THR A 14 -50.98 -21.65 12.54
CA THR A 14 -50.22 -21.40 11.33
C THR A 14 -49.73 -22.67 10.61
N VAL A 15 -50.06 -23.87 11.05
CA VAL A 15 -49.65 -25.10 10.37
C VAL A 15 -50.70 -25.55 9.38
N VAL A 16 -50.39 -25.38 8.11
CA VAL A 16 -51.22 -25.85 7.00
C VAL A 16 -50.79 -27.23 6.54
N TYR A 17 -49.51 -27.37 6.24
CA TYR A 17 -48.87 -28.59 5.79
C TYR A 17 -47.42 -28.65 6.22
N ASP A 18 -46.91 -29.87 6.42
CA ASP A 18 -45.48 -30.12 6.60
C ASP A 18 -44.85 -30.42 5.24
N LEU A 19 -44.04 -29.49 4.73
CA LEU A 19 -43.29 -29.64 3.50
C LEU A 19 -41.90 -30.20 3.73
N THR A 20 -41.51 -30.50 4.96
CA THR A 20 -40.21 -31.09 5.29
C THR A 20 -40.10 -32.51 4.73
N GLY A 21 -39.04 -32.75 3.95
CA GLY A 21 -38.79 -34.08 3.36
C GLY A 21 -39.50 -34.35 2.02
N ARG A 22 -40.21 -33.38 1.47
CA ARG A 22 -40.87 -33.54 0.18
C ARG A 22 -39.87 -33.46 -0.98
N THR A 23 -39.81 -34.53 -1.77
CA THR A 23 -38.94 -34.62 -2.95
C THR A 23 -39.68 -34.43 -4.29
N SER A 24 -41.03 -34.41 -4.28
CA SER A 24 -41.86 -34.29 -5.48
C SER A 24 -42.18 -32.83 -5.79
N GLN A 25 -42.00 -32.44 -7.02
CA GLN A 25 -42.36 -31.11 -7.55
C GLN A 25 -43.81 -31.03 -8.01
N TYR A 26 -44.57 -32.10 -7.87
CA TYR A 26 -45.95 -32.14 -8.34
C TYR A 26 -46.92 -31.73 -7.24
N TYR A 27 -47.83 -30.82 -7.60
CA TYR A 27 -48.99 -30.45 -6.81
C TYR A 27 -49.98 -31.60 -6.77
N ASP A 28 -50.38 -31.99 -5.58
CA ASP A 28 -51.44 -32.99 -5.38
C ASP A 28 -52.68 -32.29 -4.80
N PRO A 29 -53.70 -32.04 -5.65
CA PRO A 29 -54.92 -31.35 -5.21
C PRO A 29 -55.70 -32.14 -4.17
N ASP A 30 -55.52 -33.44 -4.08
CA ASP A 30 -56.20 -34.27 -3.06
C ASP A 30 -55.56 -34.11 -1.69
N THR A 31 -54.33 -33.66 -1.62
CA THR A 31 -53.57 -33.43 -0.40
C THR A 31 -53.75 -32.02 0.14
N TYR A 32 -53.82 -30.98 -0.70
CA TYR A 32 -53.87 -29.58 -0.30
C TYR A 32 -55.25 -28.98 -0.46
N ALA A 33 -55.77 -28.34 0.61
CA ALA A 33 -57.03 -27.65 0.60
C ALA A 33 -56.96 -26.28 -0.10
N PHE A 34 -55.77 -25.66 -0.10
CA PHE A 34 -55.54 -24.30 -0.60
C PHE A 34 -54.42 -24.29 -1.62
N ASP A 35 -54.38 -23.23 -2.44
CA ASP A 35 -53.35 -23.06 -3.45
C ASP A 35 -52.07 -22.42 -2.90
N VAL A 36 -52.19 -21.51 -1.96
CA VAL A 36 -51.08 -20.77 -1.39
C VAL A 36 -51.34 -20.38 0.07
N ALA A 37 -50.29 -20.27 0.87
CA ALA A 37 -50.32 -19.64 2.19
C ALA A 37 -49.35 -18.45 2.20
N VAL A 38 -49.81 -17.28 2.62
CA VAL A 38 -49.03 -16.06 2.76
C VAL A 38 -49.00 -15.69 4.24
N GLY A 39 -47.85 -15.76 4.90
CA GLY A 39 -47.73 -15.51 6.33
C GLY A 39 -48.61 -16.43 7.20
N GLY A 40 -48.85 -17.66 6.73
CA GLY A 40 -49.77 -18.59 7.38
C GLY A 40 -51.25 -18.44 7.03
N LEU A 41 -51.63 -17.39 6.27
CA LEU A 41 -53.01 -17.19 5.81
C LEU A 41 -53.23 -17.97 4.51
N PRO A 42 -54.21 -18.86 4.46
CA PRO A 42 -54.50 -19.68 3.28
C PRO A 42 -55.37 -18.95 2.28
N PHE A 43 -55.06 -19.12 0.98
CA PHE A 43 -55.84 -18.55 -0.13
C PHE A 43 -55.93 -19.54 -1.29
N LEU A 44 -56.98 -19.31 -2.10
CA LEU A 44 -57.16 -19.92 -3.42
C LEU A 44 -56.75 -18.91 -4.50
N TYR A 45 -56.14 -19.37 -5.57
CA TYR A 45 -55.85 -18.52 -6.72
C TYR A 45 -57.10 -18.21 -7.52
N ASN A 46 -57.19 -16.99 -7.99
CA ASN A 46 -58.16 -16.59 -9.02
C ASN A 46 -57.45 -16.12 -10.28
N ILE A 47 -56.81 -17.07 -10.95
CA ILE A 47 -56.05 -16.80 -12.17
C ILE A 47 -57.02 -16.70 -13.36
N THR A 48 -57.06 -15.55 -14.00
CA THR A 48 -57.80 -15.29 -15.23
C THR A 48 -56.87 -14.61 -16.25
N ASP A 49 -57.28 -14.57 -17.54
CA ASP A 49 -56.51 -13.84 -18.55
C ASP A 49 -56.36 -12.36 -18.24
N ALA A 50 -57.30 -11.75 -17.52
CA ALA A 50 -57.25 -10.36 -17.09
C ALA A 50 -56.36 -10.15 -15.86
N ILE A 51 -56.28 -11.15 -14.97
CA ILE A 51 -55.53 -11.10 -13.71
C ILE A 51 -54.64 -12.36 -13.60
N PRO A 52 -53.53 -12.38 -14.31
CA PRO A 52 -52.65 -13.55 -14.34
C PRO A 52 -51.75 -13.61 -13.10
N TYR A 53 -51.39 -14.84 -12.72
CA TYR A 53 -50.21 -15.04 -11.88
C TYR A 53 -48.95 -14.64 -12.67
N ARG A 54 -48.16 -13.73 -12.11
CA ARG A 54 -46.93 -13.25 -12.77
C ARG A 54 -45.72 -13.48 -11.87
N ARG A 55 -44.66 -13.98 -12.47
CA ARG A 55 -43.36 -14.12 -11.82
C ARG A 55 -42.31 -13.53 -12.75
N SER A 56 -41.66 -12.48 -12.28
CA SER A 56 -40.59 -11.81 -13.02
C SER A 56 -39.35 -11.68 -12.16
N THR A 57 -38.17 -11.69 -12.78
CA THR A 57 -36.94 -11.33 -12.09
C THR A 57 -36.83 -9.81 -12.06
N ALA A 58 -36.88 -9.24 -10.88
CA ALA A 58 -36.63 -7.82 -10.71
C ALA A 58 -35.14 -7.53 -10.96
N ARG A 59 -34.87 -6.59 -11.84
CA ARG A 59 -33.55 -5.97 -11.89
C ARG A 59 -33.54 -4.85 -10.87
N TRP A 60 -32.58 -4.89 -9.94
CA TRP A 60 -32.32 -3.72 -9.11
C TRP A 60 -31.95 -2.55 -10.04
N LYS A 61 -32.54 -1.39 -9.80
CA LYS A 61 -31.99 -0.16 -10.34
C LYS A 61 -30.71 0.08 -9.55
N TYR A 62 -29.57 -0.08 -10.23
CA TYR A 62 -28.30 0.23 -9.62
C TYR A 62 -28.29 1.70 -9.23
N GLU A 63 -28.03 2.00 -7.97
CA GLU A 63 -27.54 3.31 -7.64
C GLU A 63 -26.19 3.45 -8.31
N ARG A 64 -26.13 4.28 -9.33
CA ARG A 64 -24.87 4.65 -9.98
C ARG A 64 -24.12 5.57 -9.02
N VAL A 65 -23.43 4.98 -8.05
CA VAL A 65 -22.46 5.71 -7.27
C VAL A 65 -21.28 5.95 -8.21
N ASP A 66 -21.15 7.21 -8.67
CA ASP A 66 -19.98 7.76 -9.33
C ASP A 66 -19.59 7.39 -10.77
N GLN A 67 -20.49 7.09 -11.62
CA GLN A 67 -20.18 7.14 -13.05
C GLN A 67 -20.18 8.56 -13.65
N ALA A 68 -20.54 9.56 -12.87
CA ALA A 68 -20.89 10.88 -13.37
C ALA A 68 -19.71 11.85 -13.45
N ARG A 69 -18.47 11.43 -13.32
CA ARG A 69 -17.40 12.41 -13.07
C ARG A 69 -16.28 12.51 -14.11
N GLU A 70 -16.32 11.76 -15.19
CA GLU A 70 -15.51 12.13 -16.34
C GLU A 70 -16.37 12.98 -17.30
N PRO A 71 -16.04 14.27 -17.50
CA PRO A 71 -16.74 15.10 -18.48
C PRO A 71 -16.53 14.49 -19.87
N GLY A 72 -17.59 13.92 -20.45
CA GLY A 72 -17.59 13.33 -21.79
C GLY A 72 -17.83 11.82 -21.87
N GLU A 73 -17.83 11.07 -20.77
CA GLU A 73 -18.32 9.69 -20.80
C GLU A 73 -19.85 9.69 -20.87
N GLN A 74 -20.34 9.43 -22.06
CA GLN A 74 -21.73 8.99 -22.21
C GLN A 74 -21.90 7.72 -21.41
N THR A 75 -22.81 7.76 -20.45
CA THR A 75 -23.24 6.56 -19.72
C THR A 75 -23.71 5.55 -20.75
N LEU A 76 -22.88 4.55 -21.03
CA LEU A 76 -23.26 3.45 -21.89
C LEU A 76 -24.43 2.73 -21.22
N ASP A 77 -25.58 2.70 -21.89
CA ASP A 77 -26.76 1.91 -21.48
C ASP A 77 -26.49 0.40 -21.42
N SER A 78 -25.25 0.00 -21.71
CA SER A 78 -24.80 -1.40 -21.74
C SER A 78 -24.72 -2.06 -20.36
N GLY A 79 -24.76 -1.31 -19.26
CA GLY A 79 -24.58 -1.86 -17.92
C GLY A 79 -23.17 -2.42 -17.66
N LEU A 80 -22.22 -2.13 -18.53
CA LEU A 80 -20.83 -2.56 -18.41
C LEU A 80 -20.02 -1.48 -17.64
N TRP A 81 -19.40 -1.91 -16.56
CA TRP A 81 -18.50 -1.04 -15.79
C TRP A 81 -17.07 -1.25 -16.26
N VAL A 82 -16.39 -0.15 -16.54
CA VAL A 82 -15.02 -0.18 -17.06
C VAL A 82 -14.13 0.66 -16.15
N ARG A 83 -12.97 0.13 -15.83
CA ARG A 83 -11.90 0.88 -15.17
C ARG A 83 -10.60 0.65 -15.92
N SER A 84 -9.94 1.75 -16.30
CA SER A 84 -8.65 1.72 -17.01
C SER A 84 -7.57 2.44 -16.21
N GLN A 85 -6.32 2.02 -16.42
CA GLN A 85 -5.14 2.68 -15.91
C GLN A 85 -4.05 2.65 -16.98
N THR A 86 -3.51 3.82 -17.32
CA THR A 86 -2.52 4.01 -18.37
C THR A 86 -1.24 4.69 -17.88
N SER A 87 -1.15 4.97 -16.59
CA SER A 87 0.06 5.51 -15.97
C SER A 87 0.09 5.17 -14.48
N TRP A 88 1.27 5.13 -13.89
CA TRP A 88 1.52 4.70 -12.51
C TRP A 88 2.49 5.61 -11.75
N HIS A 89 2.81 6.77 -12.34
CA HIS A 89 3.86 7.69 -11.87
C HIS A 89 3.60 8.32 -10.50
N LEU A 90 2.39 8.16 -9.94
CA LEU A 90 2.09 8.59 -8.57
C LEU A 90 2.32 7.47 -7.53
N GLY A 91 2.95 6.37 -7.94
CA GLY A 91 3.55 5.42 -7.03
C GLY A 91 2.60 4.44 -6.35
N ALA A 92 3.15 3.71 -5.40
CA ALA A 92 2.49 2.66 -4.65
C ALA A 92 1.69 3.19 -3.44
N GLY A 93 1.04 2.26 -2.71
CA GLY A 93 0.46 2.51 -1.39
C GLY A 93 -1.02 2.81 -1.37
N ILE A 94 -1.75 2.53 -2.44
CA ILE A 94 -3.21 2.62 -2.47
C ILE A 94 -3.82 1.21 -2.50
N GLU A 95 -4.71 0.92 -1.56
CA GLU A 95 -5.39 -0.38 -1.51
C GLU A 95 -6.60 -0.40 -2.46
N PHE A 96 -7.43 0.62 -2.42
CA PHE A 96 -8.64 0.73 -3.26
C PHE A 96 -8.51 1.89 -4.24
N GLN A 97 -8.84 1.64 -5.50
CA GLN A 97 -8.75 2.66 -6.56
C GLN A 97 -9.84 3.75 -6.41
N GLU A 98 -10.97 3.41 -5.83
CA GLU A 98 -12.08 4.31 -5.52
C GLU A 98 -12.05 4.78 -4.06
N ALA A 99 -10.90 5.20 -3.54
CA ALA A 99 -10.82 5.75 -2.20
C ALA A 99 -11.72 7.00 -2.08
N LEU A 100 -12.50 7.06 -0.98
CA LEU A 100 -13.46 8.15 -0.74
C LEU A 100 -12.79 9.49 -0.41
N GLU A 101 -11.53 9.44 0.02
CA GLU A 101 -10.74 10.61 0.41
C GLU A 101 -9.64 10.88 -0.62
N GLY A 102 -9.50 12.14 -1.03
CA GLY A 102 -8.48 12.59 -1.95
C GLY A 102 -9.00 12.95 -3.34
N ASN A 103 -8.11 13.45 -4.20
CA ASN A 103 -8.43 13.80 -5.57
C ASN A 103 -8.52 12.53 -6.43
N PRO A 104 -9.71 12.14 -6.94
CA PRO A 104 -9.87 10.92 -7.73
C PRO A 104 -9.01 10.92 -9.00
N ASP A 105 -8.66 12.09 -9.55
CA ASP A 105 -7.77 12.19 -10.71
C ASP A 105 -6.33 11.78 -10.42
N LEU A 106 -5.88 11.94 -9.18
CA LEU A 106 -4.54 11.51 -8.75
C LEU A 106 -4.53 10.02 -8.36
N LEU A 107 -5.59 9.52 -7.73
CA LEU A 107 -5.68 8.14 -7.26
C LEU A 107 -5.59 7.12 -8.41
N ARG A 108 -6.11 7.44 -9.58
CA ARG A 108 -6.07 6.56 -10.77
C ARG A 108 -4.67 6.31 -11.32
N PHE A 109 -3.66 7.11 -10.90
CA PHE A 109 -2.25 6.93 -11.29
C PHE A 109 -1.42 6.24 -10.23
N ARG A 110 -2.06 5.72 -9.17
CA ARG A 110 -1.43 4.95 -8.10
C ARG A 110 -1.77 3.46 -8.21
N TYR A 111 -1.01 2.65 -7.49
CA TYR A 111 -1.21 1.21 -7.44
C TYR A 111 -0.93 0.67 -6.02
N TYR A 112 -1.19 -0.61 -5.78
CA TYR A 112 -1.02 -1.18 -4.45
C TYR A 112 0.46 -1.38 -4.10
N THR A 113 1.16 -2.23 -4.85
CA THR A 113 2.57 -2.54 -4.60
C THR A 113 3.30 -2.97 -5.86
N SER A 114 4.62 -2.87 -5.86
CA SER A 114 5.47 -3.37 -6.96
C SER A 114 6.82 -3.88 -6.47
N THR A 115 7.48 -4.65 -7.30
CA THR A 115 8.84 -5.16 -7.11
C THR A 115 9.55 -5.21 -8.46
N GLY A 116 10.73 -4.64 -8.58
CA GLY A 116 11.51 -4.67 -9.83
C GLY A 116 10.91 -3.88 -10.99
N ILE A 117 9.94 -3.00 -10.73
CA ILE A 117 9.24 -2.18 -11.73
C ILE A 117 9.62 -0.71 -11.59
N ASN A 118 9.84 -0.07 -12.72
CA ASN A 118 9.99 1.39 -12.85
C ASN A 118 8.64 2.02 -13.24
N PRO A 119 7.91 2.66 -12.32
CA PRO A 119 6.63 3.29 -12.60
C PRO A 119 6.73 4.77 -13.00
N TRP A 120 7.94 5.34 -13.00
CA TRP A 120 8.13 6.80 -13.05
C TRP A 120 8.00 7.41 -14.45
N ASN A 121 7.98 6.58 -15.49
CA ASN A 121 7.69 7.04 -16.84
C ASN A 121 6.19 7.19 -17.03
N ILE A 122 5.76 8.38 -17.46
CA ILE A 122 4.33 8.63 -17.72
C ILE A 122 3.88 7.79 -18.92
N GLY A 123 2.80 7.02 -18.73
CA GLY A 123 2.20 6.21 -19.80
C GLY A 123 2.87 4.86 -20.03
N GLU A 124 3.80 4.43 -19.17
CA GLU A 124 4.43 3.11 -19.29
C GLU A 124 4.94 2.55 -17.96
N LEU A 125 4.94 1.23 -17.87
CA LEU A 125 5.66 0.47 -16.86
C LEU A 125 6.77 -0.33 -17.51
N SER A 126 7.96 -0.23 -16.96
CA SER A 126 9.13 -0.98 -17.43
C SER A 126 9.86 -1.66 -16.25
N LEU A 127 10.81 -2.52 -16.56
CA LEU A 127 11.66 -3.14 -15.55
C LEU A 127 12.69 -2.15 -15.02
N LEU A 128 13.04 -2.28 -13.75
CA LEU A 128 14.18 -1.59 -13.14
C LEU A 128 15.50 -2.16 -13.66
N LYS A 129 16.58 -1.42 -13.45
CA LYS A 129 17.94 -1.93 -13.61
C LYS A 129 18.21 -3.00 -12.55
N ASP A 130 19.00 -4.00 -12.94
CA ASP A 130 19.50 -5.02 -12.02
C ASP A 130 20.60 -4.46 -11.12
N THR A 131 21.00 -5.20 -10.11
CA THR A 131 22.12 -4.86 -9.24
C THR A 131 23.24 -5.87 -9.36
N SER A 132 24.47 -5.40 -9.24
CA SER A 132 25.65 -6.25 -9.15
C SER A 132 26.46 -5.90 -7.91
N LYS A 133 27.21 -6.89 -7.41
CA LYS A 133 28.08 -6.67 -6.27
C LYS A 133 29.37 -5.99 -6.72
N LEU A 134 29.59 -4.78 -6.22
CA LEU A 134 30.77 -3.98 -6.55
C LEU A 134 31.98 -4.34 -5.69
N TYR A 135 31.74 -4.54 -4.37
CA TYR A 135 32.80 -4.77 -3.40
C TYR A 135 32.36 -5.77 -2.32
N ASN A 136 33.25 -6.73 -2.01
CA ASN A 136 33.00 -7.70 -0.96
C ASN A 136 33.52 -7.20 0.39
N VAL A 137 32.73 -7.39 1.46
CA VAL A 137 33.24 -7.24 2.82
C VAL A 137 34.16 -8.40 3.14
N THR A 138 35.38 -8.10 3.59
CA THR A 138 36.39 -9.12 3.96
C THR A 138 36.12 -9.76 5.33
N SER A 139 35.06 -9.32 6.04
CA SER A 139 34.68 -9.82 7.36
C SER A 139 33.66 -10.96 7.25
N THR A 140 33.80 -11.98 8.08
CA THR A 140 32.84 -13.09 8.23
C THR A 140 31.76 -12.80 9.25
N SER A 141 31.78 -11.62 9.90
CA SER A 141 30.79 -11.25 10.90
C SER A 141 29.44 -10.91 10.26
N THR A 142 28.37 -11.47 10.81
CA THR A 142 26.98 -11.18 10.39
C THR A 142 26.53 -9.75 10.71
N THR A 143 27.32 -9.01 11.50
CA THR A 143 27.08 -7.62 11.88
C THR A 143 28.08 -6.66 11.23
N ALA A 144 28.89 -7.13 10.27
CA ALA A 144 29.90 -6.30 9.60
C ALA A 144 29.23 -5.16 8.83
N ARG A 145 29.45 -3.93 9.29
CA ARG A 145 28.96 -2.71 8.66
C ARG A 145 30.03 -2.15 7.72
N THR A 146 29.58 -1.71 6.55
CA THR A 146 30.42 -1.02 5.57
C THR A 146 29.81 0.32 5.25
N ILE A 147 30.56 1.42 5.41
CA ILE A 147 30.17 2.75 4.95
C ILE A 147 30.74 2.94 3.55
N ALA A 148 29.90 3.36 2.61
CA ALA A 148 30.26 3.62 1.23
C ALA A 148 30.09 5.13 0.94
N LEU A 149 31.19 5.82 0.63
CA LEU A 149 31.19 7.26 0.37
C LEU A 149 31.64 7.52 -1.06
N SER A 150 30.99 8.46 -1.75
CA SER A 150 31.36 8.89 -3.10
C SER A 150 32.52 9.90 -3.03
N ALA A 151 33.53 9.71 -3.85
CA ALA A 151 34.61 10.68 -4.02
C ALA A 151 35.17 10.65 -5.44
N THR A 152 35.40 11.82 -6.03
CA THR A 152 36.09 11.97 -7.33
C THR A 152 37.55 12.34 -7.07
N LEU A 153 38.46 11.39 -7.30
CA LEU A 153 39.87 11.53 -7.02
C LEU A 153 40.65 11.56 -8.33
N ASN A 154 41.41 12.64 -8.56
CA ASN A 154 42.18 12.83 -9.78
C ASN A 154 41.37 12.60 -11.08
N GLY A 155 40.12 13.08 -11.10
CA GLY A 155 39.20 12.94 -12.23
C GLY A 155 38.57 11.54 -12.38
N THR A 156 38.81 10.62 -11.45
CA THR A 156 38.18 9.29 -11.45
C THR A 156 37.22 9.16 -10.30
N ASP A 157 35.99 8.69 -10.60
CA ASP A 157 35.00 8.40 -9.59
C ASP A 157 35.32 7.13 -8.82
N ASN A 158 35.28 7.23 -7.52
CA ASN A 158 35.50 6.13 -6.60
C ASN A 158 34.41 6.06 -5.55
N VAL A 159 34.15 4.85 -5.08
CA VAL A 159 33.50 4.61 -3.80
C VAL A 159 34.56 4.31 -2.76
N ILE A 160 34.59 5.07 -1.70
CA ILE A 160 35.44 4.80 -0.54
C ILE A 160 34.71 3.81 0.35
N ALA A 161 35.15 2.58 0.34
CA ALA A 161 34.63 1.50 1.16
C ALA A 161 35.32 1.49 2.53
N VAL A 162 34.57 1.76 3.59
CA VAL A 162 35.09 1.74 4.97
C VAL A 162 34.48 0.55 5.71
N ASN A 163 35.30 -0.43 6.06
CA ASN A 163 34.92 -1.59 6.86
C ASN A 163 34.94 -1.21 8.35
N CYS A 164 33.77 -1.02 8.93
CA CYS A 164 33.63 -0.47 10.28
C CYS A 164 33.96 -1.48 11.38
N THR A 165 33.59 -2.76 11.20
CA THR A 165 33.70 -3.77 12.26
C THR A 165 35.13 -4.27 12.44
N ALA A 166 35.63 -4.20 13.66
CA ALA A 166 36.94 -4.74 14.04
C ALA A 166 36.84 -6.24 14.32
N THR A 167 36.68 -7.05 13.28
CA THR A 167 36.57 -8.52 13.44
C THR A 167 37.89 -9.27 13.30
N SER A 168 38.94 -8.59 12.91
CA SER A 168 40.28 -9.18 12.78
C SER A 168 41.32 -8.29 13.45
N THR A 169 41.98 -8.82 14.45
CA THR A 169 43.21 -8.27 15.00
C THR A 169 44.39 -8.42 14.02
N SER A 170 44.13 -9.01 12.85
CA SER A 170 45.14 -9.17 11.77
C SER A 170 45.53 -7.80 11.25
N SER A 171 46.81 -7.51 11.28
CA SER A 171 47.39 -6.29 10.71
C SER A 171 47.12 -6.14 9.20
N SER A 172 46.79 -7.24 8.52
CA SER A 172 46.49 -7.28 7.09
C SER A 172 45.00 -7.05 6.74
N ALA A 173 44.09 -6.96 7.72
CA ALA A 173 42.67 -6.76 7.45
C ALA A 173 42.45 -5.40 6.77
N VAL A 174 41.78 -5.40 5.61
CA VAL A 174 41.48 -4.18 4.86
C VAL A 174 40.44 -3.34 5.61
N ARG A 175 40.76 -2.10 5.92
CA ARG A 175 39.90 -1.16 6.64
C ARG A 175 39.28 -0.11 5.71
N VAL A 176 40.03 0.41 4.77
CA VAL A 176 39.57 1.38 3.78
C VAL A 176 40.08 0.97 2.40
N SER A 177 39.22 0.98 1.41
CA SER A 177 39.54 0.77 0.02
C SER A 177 38.92 1.85 -0.88
N LYS A 178 39.63 2.23 -1.94
CA LYS A 178 39.06 2.96 -3.08
C LYS A 178 38.59 1.93 -4.09
N VAL A 179 37.34 2.02 -4.51
CA VAL A 179 36.71 1.09 -5.45
C VAL A 179 36.17 1.87 -6.64
N THR A 180 36.66 1.55 -7.83
CA THR A 180 36.17 2.18 -9.08
C THR A 180 34.81 1.63 -9.46
N SER A 181 34.08 2.28 -10.38
CA SER A 181 32.80 1.80 -10.92
C SER A 181 32.92 0.43 -11.61
N ALA A 182 34.09 0.03 -12.02
CA ALA A 182 34.39 -1.29 -12.59
C ALA A 182 34.68 -2.36 -11.51
N GLY A 183 34.64 -2.02 -10.23
CA GLY A 183 34.89 -2.96 -9.13
C GLY A 183 36.39 -3.17 -8.79
N THR A 184 37.30 -2.41 -9.40
CA THR A 184 38.73 -2.50 -9.04
C THR A 184 38.94 -1.82 -7.70
N ALA A 185 39.39 -2.61 -6.69
CA ALA A 185 39.61 -2.11 -5.34
C ALA A 185 41.14 -1.91 -5.09
N THR A 186 41.47 -0.74 -4.53
CA THR A 186 42.83 -0.42 -4.06
C THR A 186 42.76 -0.15 -2.57
N THR A 187 43.54 -0.91 -1.78
CA THR A 187 43.60 -0.74 -0.32
C THR A 187 44.27 0.57 0.05
N VAL A 188 43.63 1.34 0.92
CA VAL A 188 44.12 2.61 1.49
C VAL A 188 44.67 2.37 2.90
N LEU A 189 43.88 1.68 3.75
CA LEU A 189 44.27 1.37 5.13
C LEU A 189 44.03 -0.09 5.49
N THR A 190 44.82 -0.59 6.41
CA THR A 190 44.71 -1.92 7.00
C THR A 190 44.50 -1.87 8.51
N GLY A 191 44.28 -3.02 9.14
CA GLY A 191 44.14 -3.15 10.60
C GLY A 191 45.42 -2.77 11.37
N ALA A 192 46.59 -2.74 10.71
CA ALA A 192 47.83 -2.21 11.31
C ALA A 192 47.72 -0.71 11.60
N ASN A 193 46.94 0.02 10.82
CA ASN A 193 46.74 1.46 11.00
C ASN A 193 45.63 1.78 12.02
N ILE A 194 44.48 1.09 11.92
CA ILE A 194 43.32 1.25 12.81
C ILE A 194 42.80 -0.14 13.19
N SER A 195 43.04 -0.56 14.43
CA SER A 195 42.52 -1.82 14.96
C SER A 195 41.17 -1.66 15.65
N ALA A 196 40.79 -0.43 16.05
CA ALA A 196 39.52 -0.13 16.69
C ALA A 196 38.33 -0.18 15.73
N GLU A 197 37.13 -0.34 16.27
CA GLU A 197 35.88 -0.20 15.50
C GLU A 197 35.73 1.24 14.98
N ILE A 198 35.35 1.39 13.70
CA ILE A 198 35.02 2.68 13.09
C ILE A 198 33.54 2.95 13.28
N LEU A 199 33.22 3.96 14.07
CA LEU A 199 31.83 4.31 14.40
C LEU A 199 31.18 5.15 13.30
N ALA A 200 31.93 6.04 12.65
CA ALA A 200 31.46 6.90 11.57
C ALA A 200 32.59 7.20 10.57
N ALA A 201 32.20 7.50 9.35
CA ALA A 201 33.09 7.99 8.30
C ALA A 201 32.36 9.05 7.46
N GLU A 202 33.10 10.07 7.00
CA GLU A 202 32.63 11.12 6.12
C GLU A 202 33.78 11.63 5.24
N THR A 203 33.46 12.21 4.08
CA THR A 203 34.46 12.80 3.18
C THR A 203 34.07 14.20 2.75
N ASP A 204 35.07 15.07 2.57
CA ASP A 204 34.90 16.38 1.94
C ASP A 204 35.22 16.34 0.44
N GLY A 205 35.47 15.14 -0.11
CA GLY A 205 35.87 14.91 -1.50
C GLY A 205 37.36 14.72 -1.69
N SER A 206 38.21 15.26 -0.83
CA SER A 206 39.67 15.12 -0.85
C SER A 206 40.25 14.36 0.34
N SER A 207 39.62 14.54 1.49
CA SER A 207 39.98 13.91 2.75
C SER A 207 38.88 12.99 3.25
N LEU A 208 39.27 11.92 3.93
CA LEU A 208 38.40 10.99 4.63
C LEU A 208 38.58 11.16 6.13
N TYR A 209 37.47 11.40 6.84
CA TYR A 209 37.42 11.49 8.29
C TYR A 209 36.82 10.19 8.85
N LEU A 210 37.53 9.58 9.80
CA LEU A 210 37.16 8.32 10.45
C LEU A 210 37.05 8.53 11.95
N ALA A 211 35.92 8.22 12.55
CA ALA A 211 35.73 8.27 14.00
C ALA A 211 35.77 6.88 14.62
N THR A 212 36.55 6.74 15.67
CA THR A 212 36.53 5.60 16.60
C THR A 212 36.00 6.03 17.96
N ALA A 213 36.03 5.16 18.95
CA ALA A 213 35.66 5.53 20.32
C ALA A 213 36.56 6.61 20.92
N ASP A 214 37.84 6.62 20.54
CA ASP A 214 38.89 7.43 21.17
C ASP A 214 39.30 8.66 20.36
N TYR A 215 39.32 8.53 19.03
CA TYR A 215 39.86 9.56 18.14
C TYR A 215 39.01 9.75 16.89
N ILE A 216 39.11 10.94 16.31
CA ILE A 216 38.78 11.20 14.91
C ILE A 216 40.07 11.37 14.15
N TYR A 217 40.20 10.58 13.10
CA TYR A 217 41.36 10.55 12.20
C TYR A 217 41.01 11.27 10.90
N ASP A 218 41.98 11.80 10.21
CA ASP A 218 41.88 12.23 8.83
C ASP A 218 42.92 11.58 7.94
N ILE A 219 42.57 11.44 6.67
CA ILE A 219 43.38 10.79 5.63
C ILE A 219 43.26 11.61 4.35
N ASP A 220 44.39 12.03 3.78
CA ASP A 220 44.39 12.60 2.44
C ASP A 220 44.22 11.48 1.40
N LEU A 221 43.11 11.51 0.68
CA LEU A 221 42.77 10.54 -0.37
C LEU A 221 43.47 10.84 -1.70
N THR A 222 44.02 12.04 -1.90
CA THR A 222 44.59 12.51 -3.16
C THR A 222 46.05 12.04 -3.33
N THR A 223 46.78 11.95 -2.24
CA THR A 223 48.14 11.43 -2.25
C THR A 223 48.10 9.90 -2.12
N GLY A 224 48.85 9.20 -2.96
CA GLY A 224 48.80 7.73 -3.04
C GLY A 224 49.32 6.95 -1.82
N GLY A 225 49.76 7.63 -0.79
CA GLY A 225 50.18 7.04 0.50
C GLY A 225 49.26 7.55 1.61
N ALA A 226 48.48 6.66 2.19
CA ALA A 226 47.56 7.03 3.26
C ALA A 226 48.34 7.27 4.57
N THR A 227 48.74 8.49 4.80
CA THR A 227 49.21 8.91 6.12
C THR A 227 47.96 9.14 6.95
N LEU A 228 47.79 8.35 8.00
CA LEU A 228 46.73 8.46 8.97
C LEU A 228 47.14 9.46 10.05
N HIS A 229 46.38 10.52 10.19
CA HIS A 229 46.63 11.50 11.26
C HIS A 229 45.55 11.37 12.33
N GLN A 230 45.98 11.27 13.61
CA GLN A 230 45.09 11.45 14.76
C GLN A 230 44.83 12.96 14.90
N HIS A 231 43.62 13.38 14.61
CA HIS A 231 43.32 14.80 14.58
C HIS A 231 42.62 15.28 15.86
N TYR A 232 41.58 14.59 16.31
CA TYR A 232 40.80 14.96 17.50
C TYR A 232 40.77 13.79 18.48
N HIS A 233 41.07 14.11 19.76
CA HIS A 233 41.06 13.15 20.86
C HIS A 233 39.69 13.23 21.59
N ILE A 234 38.77 12.33 21.24
CA ILE A 234 37.45 12.21 21.85
C ILE A 234 37.56 11.82 23.32
N ALA A 235 38.40 10.83 23.60
CA ALA A 235 38.61 10.33 24.96
C ALA A 235 39.17 11.35 25.94
N SER A 236 39.57 12.56 25.50
CA SER A 236 39.88 13.67 26.35
C SER A 236 38.65 14.13 27.21
N ILE A 237 37.44 13.75 26.77
CA ILE A 237 36.19 13.90 27.57
C ILE A 237 35.80 12.51 28.11
N ALA A 238 35.46 11.59 27.23
CA ALA A 238 35.15 10.19 27.49
C ALA A 238 35.08 9.44 26.16
N ASN A 239 35.20 8.09 26.20
CA ASN A 239 35.06 7.26 25.01
C ASN A 239 33.67 7.40 24.41
N ALA A 240 33.57 7.49 23.07
CA ALA A 240 32.30 7.54 22.38
C ALA A 240 31.66 6.15 22.28
N SER A 241 30.35 6.08 22.43
CA SER A 241 29.52 4.91 22.10
C SER A 241 28.92 4.98 20.71
N SER A 242 28.69 6.19 20.20
CA SER A 242 28.30 6.44 18.80
C SER A 242 28.76 7.83 18.36
N VAL A 243 29.09 7.95 17.09
CA VAL A 243 29.48 9.21 16.47
C VAL A 243 28.69 9.36 15.17
N THR A 244 28.24 10.58 14.90
CA THR A 244 27.67 10.98 13.61
C THR A 244 28.55 12.09 13.05
N LEU A 245 29.18 11.85 11.90
CA LEU A 245 30.02 12.83 11.21
C LEU A 245 29.29 13.34 9.99
N LYS A 246 29.40 14.64 9.70
CA LYS A 246 28.91 15.21 8.45
C LYS A 246 29.73 16.41 8.02
N PHE A 247 30.09 16.43 6.72
CA PHE A 247 30.62 17.60 6.06
C PHE A 247 29.46 18.43 5.51
N VAL A 248 29.25 19.61 6.04
CA VAL A 248 28.16 20.52 5.67
C VAL A 248 28.66 21.96 5.66
N LYS A 249 28.28 22.74 4.63
CA LYS A 249 28.63 24.18 4.50
C LYS A 249 30.14 24.46 4.73
N ASN A 250 31.00 23.63 4.14
CA ASN A 250 32.46 23.69 4.32
C ASN A 250 32.91 23.55 5.79
N ARG A 251 32.20 22.76 6.59
CA ARG A 251 32.51 22.46 7.99
C ARG A 251 32.36 20.99 8.27
N ILE A 252 33.13 20.48 9.21
CA ILE A 252 32.94 19.14 9.74
C ILE A 252 32.27 19.25 11.09
N LEU A 253 31.12 18.60 11.22
CA LEU A 253 30.39 18.49 12.47
C LEU A 253 30.43 17.06 12.97
N ALA A 254 30.62 16.90 14.28
CA ALA A 254 30.58 15.63 14.98
C ALA A 254 29.51 15.66 16.08
N GLY A 255 28.47 14.84 15.93
CA GLY A 255 27.53 14.53 16.99
C GLY A 255 28.01 13.31 17.76
N ILE A 256 28.41 13.49 19.02
CA ILE A 256 29.09 12.46 19.82
C ILE A 256 28.21 12.07 21.00
N THR A 257 27.94 10.77 21.13
CA THR A 257 27.30 10.17 22.31
C THR A 257 28.36 9.38 23.06
N PHE A 258 28.56 9.70 24.35
CA PHE A 258 29.59 9.06 25.16
C PHE A 258 29.10 7.74 25.80
N ALA A 259 30.03 6.82 26.03
CA ALA A 259 29.76 5.53 26.65
C ALA A 259 29.41 5.66 28.15
N SER A 260 29.94 6.70 28.83
CA SER A 260 29.60 7.00 30.21
C SER A 260 28.20 7.61 30.29
N GLY A 261 27.31 7.00 31.03
CA GLY A 261 25.93 7.52 31.23
C GLY A 261 25.83 8.84 31.96
N SER A 262 26.92 9.31 32.57
CA SER A 262 27.01 10.62 33.23
C SER A 262 27.54 11.73 32.32
N THR A 263 28.15 11.37 31.18
CA THR A 263 28.68 12.34 30.22
C THR A 263 27.62 12.64 29.16
N ILE A 264 27.34 13.94 28.98
CA ILE A 264 26.26 14.37 28.11
C ILE A 264 26.72 14.44 26.66
N ALA A 265 25.88 13.91 25.75
CA ALA A 265 26.11 13.96 24.32
C ALA A 265 26.24 15.41 23.82
N GLY A 266 27.22 15.67 22.96
CA GLY A 266 27.49 16.99 22.39
C GLY A 266 27.60 16.97 20.89
N VAL A 267 27.36 18.12 20.26
CA VAL A 267 27.69 18.38 18.87
C VAL A 267 28.81 19.40 18.80
N TYR A 268 29.85 19.07 18.07
CA TYR A 268 31.07 19.84 17.96
C TYR A 268 31.32 20.24 16.52
N GLU A 269 31.72 21.51 16.29
CA GLU A 269 32.37 21.91 15.04
C GLU A 269 33.85 21.61 15.18
N LEU A 270 34.37 20.86 14.23
CA LEU A 270 35.76 20.45 14.20
C LEU A 270 36.54 21.44 13.31
N PRO A 271 37.42 22.29 13.88
CA PRO A 271 38.19 23.23 13.07
C PRO A 271 39.15 22.46 12.15
N PHE A 272 39.28 22.93 10.91
CA PHE A 272 40.33 22.46 9.99
C PHE A 272 41.69 22.93 10.55
N ALA A 273 42.37 22.05 11.29
CA ALA A 273 43.69 22.35 11.75
C ALA A 273 44.74 21.80 10.78
N THR A 274 45.90 22.43 10.72
CA THR A 274 47.05 21.84 10.09
C THR A 274 47.43 20.56 10.86
N HIS A 275 47.68 19.46 10.17
CA HIS A 275 47.87 18.10 10.70
C HIS A 275 49.09 17.93 11.66
N SER A 276 49.55 18.99 12.34
CA SER A 276 50.77 18.99 13.13
C SER A 276 50.58 18.62 14.61
N SER A 277 49.35 18.59 15.13
CA SER A 277 49.09 18.24 16.52
C SER A 277 47.66 17.74 16.77
N VAL A 278 47.51 16.80 17.70
CA VAL A 278 46.21 16.30 18.17
C VAL A 278 45.50 17.36 19.01
N VAL A 279 44.25 17.67 18.65
CA VAL A 279 43.40 18.60 19.40
C VAL A 279 42.53 17.82 20.37
N ASN A 280 42.57 18.20 21.65
CA ASN A 280 41.66 17.62 22.66
C ASN A 280 40.22 18.12 22.46
N LEU A 281 39.26 17.21 22.34
CA LEU A 281 37.85 17.58 22.20
C LEU A 281 37.34 18.40 23.39
N SER A 282 37.90 18.17 24.60
CA SER A 282 37.61 18.93 25.81
C SER A 282 37.92 20.43 25.70
N THR A 283 38.74 20.87 24.74
CA THR A 283 39.04 22.27 24.48
C THR A 283 38.10 22.94 23.49
N ILE A 284 37.24 22.15 22.81
CA ILE A 284 36.27 22.64 21.83
C ILE A 284 34.92 22.83 22.53
N THR A 285 34.32 24.00 22.35
CA THR A 285 32.98 24.26 22.90
C THR A 285 31.92 23.53 22.08
N ALA A 286 31.08 22.73 22.76
CA ALA A 286 29.95 22.07 22.11
C ALA A 286 28.87 23.07 21.70
N ILE A 287 28.36 22.95 20.46
CA ILE A 287 27.26 23.74 19.94
C ILE A 287 25.93 23.32 20.61
N ALA A 288 25.76 22.01 20.83
CA ALA A 288 24.62 21.44 21.54
C ALA A 288 25.13 20.56 22.69
N ASN A 289 24.64 20.77 23.88
CA ASN A 289 25.13 20.14 25.11
C ASN A 289 24.03 19.99 26.19
N THR A 290 24.39 19.94 27.45
CA THR A 290 23.51 19.79 28.61
C THR A 290 22.32 20.75 28.66
N LYS A 291 22.45 21.95 28.12
CA LYS A 291 21.37 22.95 28.09
C LYS A 291 20.40 22.69 26.91
N THR A 292 20.82 21.86 25.93
CA THR A 292 20.05 21.60 24.73
C THR A 292 19.32 20.27 24.80
N VAL A 293 19.94 19.24 25.40
CA VAL A 293 19.43 17.86 25.39
C VAL A 293 19.53 17.19 26.76
N PRO A 294 18.63 16.24 27.07
CA PRO A 294 18.67 15.51 28.34
C PRO A 294 19.81 14.47 28.39
N ILE A 295 20.06 13.96 29.58
CA ILE A 295 20.94 12.79 29.78
C ILE A 295 20.42 11.59 28.97
N GLY A 296 21.33 10.82 28.41
CA GLY A 296 20.96 9.65 27.58
C GLY A 296 20.59 10.00 26.15
N TRP A 297 20.74 11.23 25.73
CA TRP A 297 20.54 11.66 24.35
C TRP A 297 21.54 11.01 23.40
N LYS A 298 21.05 10.60 22.24
CA LYS A 298 21.86 10.04 21.14
C LYS A 298 21.69 10.91 19.91
N TRP A 299 22.79 11.47 19.42
CA TRP A 299 22.81 12.19 18.15
C TRP A 299 22.85 11.19 16.99
N THR A 300 21.96 11.36 15.98
CA THR A 300 21.76 10.40 14.90
C THR A 300 21.83 10.99 13.50
N GLY A 301 21.61 12.29 13.34
CA GLY A 301 21.61 12.91 12.02
C GLY A 301 22.12 14.35 12.05
N ILE A 302 22.84 14.71 11.00
CA ILE A 302 23.28 16.07 10.69
C ILE A 302 23.01 16.28 9.21
N ALA A 303 22.31 17.37 8.85
CA ALA A 303 21.93 17.64 7.47
C ALA A 303 22.07 19.12 7.14
N ASP A 304 22.35 19.39 5.87
CA ASP A 304 22.34 20.73 5.31
C ASP A 304 20.91 21.18 4.97
N GLY A 305 20.64 22.47 5.09
CA GLY A 305 19.42 23.08 4.66
C GLY A 305 19.56 24.58 4.40
N ARG A 306 18.50 25.22 3.90
CA ARG A 306 18.51 26.64 3.58
C ARG A 306 18.77 27.47 4.85
N GLY A 307 19.86 28.21 4.89
CA GLY A 307 20.22 29.13 5.98
C GLY A 307 20.58 28.49 7.30
N ALA A 308 20.47 27.16 7.47
CA ALA A 308 20.74 26.44 8.70
C ALA A 308 21.34 25.06 8.49
N ILE A 309 21.88 24.49 9.55
CA ILE A 309 22.25 23.08 9.67
C ILE A 309 21.25 22.43 10.61
N TYR A 310 20.75 21.25 10.29
CA TYR A 310 19.79 20.52 11.10
C TYR A 310 20.46 19.34 11.79
N LEU A 311 20.13 19.18 13.06
CA LEU A 311 20.64 18.12 13.93
C LEU A 311 19.46 17.29 14.42
N SER A 312 19.60 15.99 14.52
CA SER A 312 18.58 15.14 15.12
C SER A 312 19.16 14.15 16.13
N GLY A 313 18.30 13.76 17.04
CA GLY A 313 18.62 12.73 18.01
C GLY A 313 17.40 12.30 18.79
N TYR A 314 17.61 11.38 19.73
CA TYR A 314 16.56 10.84 20.57
C TYR A 314 17.07 10.45 21.95
N ALA A 315 16.16 10.40 22.92
CA ALA A 315 16.35 9.77 24.23
C ALA A 315 15.10 8.98 24.58
N GLY A 316 15.25 7.67 24.79
CA GLY A 316 14.10 6.78 24.96
C GLY A 316 13.23 6.76 23.71
N ASP A 317 11.96 7.10 23.85
CA ASP A 317 10.94 7.16 22.79
C ASP A 317 10.69 8.59 22.26
N LYS A 318 11.38 9.60 22.81
CA LYS A 318 11.28 11.00 22.40
C LYS A 318 12.40 11.37 21.45
N SER A 319 12.06 12.05 20.34
CA SER A 319 12.99 12.50 19.32
C SER A 319 12.69 13.94 18.90
N SER A 320 13.74 14.73 18.64
CA SER A 320 13.60 16.13 18.25
C SER A 320 14.62 16.49 17.17
N ILE A 321 14.27 17.51 16.39
CA ILE A 321 15.12 18.12 15.39
C ILE A 321 15.44 19.54 15.81
N PHE A 322 16.72 19.90 15.73
CA PHE A 322 17.24 21.20 16.08
C PHE A 322 17.80 21.88 14.85
N LYS A 323 17.74 23.22 14.80
CA LYS A 323 18.48 24.02 13.82
C LYS A 323 19.64 24.73 14.48
N VAL A 324 20.71 24.89 13.72
CA VAL A 324 21.88 25.71 14.05
C VAL A 324 22.12 26.65 12.88
N GLN A 325 22.16 27.95 13.16
CA GLN A 325 22.39 28.98 12.14
C GLN A 325 23.75 29.62 12.34
N PRO A 326 24.53 29.78 11.25
CA PRO A 326 25.72 30.63 11.29
C PRO A 326 25.34 32.08 11.57
N ASP A 327 26.06 32.73 12.45
CA ASP A 327 25.96 34.17 12.68
C ASP A 327 26.36 34.93 11.40
N ALA A 328 25.53 35.87 10.99
CA ALA A 328 25.72 36.60 9.72
C ALA A 328 27.00 37.46 9.68
N THR A 329 27.52 37.84 10.82
CA THR A 329 28.68 38.72 10.94
C THR A 329 29.99 37.94 11.16
N THR A 330 29.96 36.97 12.08
CA THR A 330 31.15 36.22 12.49
C THR A 330 31.29 34.88 11.74
N GLY A 331 30.21 34.37 11.17
CA GLY A 331 30.13 33.05 10.56
C GLY A 331 30.15 31.91 11.60
N ASN A 332 30.28 32.18 12.89
CA ASN A 332 30.29 31.14 13.93
C ASN A 332 28.91 30.51 14.06
N LEU A 333 28.89 29.24 14.41
CA LEU A 333 27.63 28.54 14.65
C LEU A 333 27.01 28.98 15.98
N GLY A 334 25.74 29.38 15.94
CA GLY A 334 24.96 29.73 17.10
C GLY A 334 24.54 28.48 17.91
N ALA A 335 23.78 28.70 18.97
CA ALA A 335 23.23 27.62 19.78
C ALA A 335 22.17 26.80 18.98
N ALA A 336 22.11 25.51 19.25
CA ALA A 336 21.08 24.65 18.68
C ALA A 336 19.69 24.96 19.26
N ILE A 337 18.70 25.19 18.41
CA ILE A 337 17.32 25.55 18.78
C ILE A 337 16.40 24.44 18.25
N SER A 338 15.54 23.89 19.12
CA SER A 338 14.54 22.89 18.70
C SER A 338 13.56 23.52 17.73
N VAL A 339 13.31 22.84 16.58
CA VAL A 339 12.39 23.29 15.53
C VAL A 339 11.27 22.30 15.26
N ALA A 340 11.42 21.03 15.66
CA ALA A 340 10.36 20.04 15.59
C ALA A 340 10.56 18.92 16.60
N ASP A 341 9.47 18.48 17.18
CA ASP A 341 9.38 17.23 17.93
C ASP A 341 8.66 16.20 17.07
N ILE A 342 9.19 14.99 17.01
CA ILE A 342 8.60 13.87 16.28
C ILE A 342 7.60 13.14 17.20
N PRO A 343 6.52 12.55 16.67
CA PRO A 343 5.54 11.83 17.47
C PRO A 343 6.16 10.80 18.41
N LEU A 344 5.62 10.70 19.61
CA LEU A 344 6.13 9.80 20.65
C LEU A 344 6.16 8.34 20.18
N GLY A 345 7.24 7.63 20.50
CA GLY A 345 7.46 6.25 20.04
C GLY A 345 8.03 6.13 18.63
N GLU A 346 8.30 7.24 17.94
CA GLU A 346 9.01 7.30 16.68
C GLU A 346 10.36 8.02 16.88
N THR A 347 11.47 7.35 16.59
CA THR A 347 12.81 7.91 16.80
C THR A 347 13.49 8.22 15.48
N VAL A 348 14.05 9.43 15.35
CA VAL A 348 14.85 9.81 14.18
C VAL A 348 16.17 9.06 14.19
N ARG A 349 16.51 8.46 13.06
CA ARG A 349 17.73 7.67 12.87
C ARG A 349 18.73 8.33 11.94
N THR A 350 18.27 9.15 11.02
CA THR A 350 19.12 9.92 10.11
C THR A 350 18.37 11.13 9.56
N LEU A 351 19.11 12.13 9.14
CA LEU A 351 18.63 13.29 8.38
C LEU A 351 19.39 13.41 7.07
N PHE A 352 18.69 13.89 6.05
CA PHE A 352 19.28 14.18 4.76
C PHE A 352 18.66 15.44 4.16
N GLY A 353 19.46 16.48 3.94
CA GLY A 353 19.04 17.73 3.30
C GLY A 353 19.20 17.64 1.79
N TYR A 354 18.20 18.13 1.04
CA TYR A 354 18.23 18.15 -0.41
C TYR A 354 17.67 19.46 -0.99
N LEU A 355 18.35 20.02 -1.99
CA LEU A 355 18.02 21.27 -2.68
C LEU A 355 17.85 22.47 -1.71
N GLY A 356 18.31 22.38 -0.49
CA GLY A 356 18.16 23.40 0.55
C GLY A 356 16.73 23.58 1.07
N THR A 357 15.72 22.96 0.45
CA THR A 357 14.29 23.14 0.76
C THR A 357 13.63 21.89 1.33
N TYR A 358 14.22 20.73 1.13
CA TYR A 358 13.70 19.46 1.63
C TYR A 358 14.62 18.86 2.69
N LEU A 359 14.01 18.31 3.72
CA LEU A 359 14.69 17.53 4.75
C LEU A 359 14.04 16.15 4.83
N ALA A 360 14.74 15.12 4.36
CA ALA A 360 14.31 13.74 4.55
C ALA A 360 14.68 13.27 5.95
N ILE A 361 13.71 12.67 6.63
CA ILE A 361 13.80 12.21 8.02
C ILE A 361 13.60 10.70 8.02
N GLY A 362 14.69 9.96 8.25
CA GLY A 362 14.64 8.52 8.45
C GLY A 362 14.33 8.20 9.90
N THR A 363 13.27 7.44 10.13
CA THR A 363 12.81 7.13 11.48
C THR A 363 12.82 5.63 11.75
N SER A 364 12.50 5.25 12.97
CA SER A 364 12.33 3.84 13.36
C SER A 364 11.10 3.18 12.72
N ARG A 365 10.19 3.97 12.10
CA ARG A 365 8.93 3.48 11.53
C ARG A 365 8.80 3.71 10.03
N GLY A 366 9.69 4.47 9.43
CA GLY A 366 9.62 4.80 8.00
C GLY A 366 10.28 6.13 7.66
N VAL A 367 9.77 6.79 6.64
CA VAL A 367 10.31 8.05 6.11
C VAL A 367 9.27 9.15 6.20
N ARG A 368 9.73 10.34 6.63
CA ARG A 368 9.00 11.60 6.52
C ARG A 368 9.80 12.59 5.68
N ILE A 369 9.12 13.48 4.97
CA ILE A 369 9.75 14.63 4.31
C ILE A 369 9.26 15.89 5.00
N ALA A 370 10.18 16.78 5.29
CA ALA A 370 9.87 18.11 5.79
C ALA A 370 10.23 19.16 4.73
N ALA A 371 9.42 20.20 4.63
CA ALA A 371 9.74 21.40 3.90
C ALA A 371 10.46 22.38 4.84
N ILE A 372 11.50 23.03 4.32
CA ILE A 372 12.28 24.06 5.02
C ILE A 372 11.79 25.42 4.53
N ALA A 373 11.28 26.23 5.45
CA ALA A 373 10.84 27.59 5.18
C ALA A 373 12.02 28.58 5.11
N ASP A 374 11.78 29.79 4.67
CA ASP A 374 12.81 30.82 4.49
C ASP A 374 13.48 31.26 5.81
N ASP A 375 12.77 31.14 6.93
CA ASP A 375 13.27 31.37 8.29
C ASP A 375 14.00 30.16 8.90
N ALA A 376 14.23 29.14 8.10
CA ALA A 376 14.80 27.86 8.50
C ALA A 376 13.95 27.09 9.56
N THR A 377 12.65 27.36 9.66
CA THR A 377 11.72 26.46 10.36
C THR A 377 11.36 25.31 9.44
N ILE A 378 10.91 24.20 10.02
CA ILE A 378 10.54 23.00 9.26
C ILE A 378 9.09 22.60 9.54
N VAL A 379 8.42 22.15 8.49
CA VAL A 379 7.10 21.52 8.58
C VAL A 379 7.22 20.13 7.95
N TYR A 380 7.02 19.09 8.75
CA TYR A 380 7.10 17.72 8.26
C TYR A 380 5.71 17.12 7.99
N GLY A 381 5.65 16.27 6.97
CA GLY A 381 4.44 15.55 6.56
C GLY A 381 4.24 14.22 7.30
N PRO A 382 3.23 13.45 6.89
CA PRO A 382 2.98 12.11 7.40
C PRO A 382 4.13 11.14 7.08
N ILE A 383 4.07 9.91 7.60
CA ILE A 383 4.94 8.82 7.17
C ILE A 383 4.55 8.44 5.73
N ILE A 384 5.48 8.56 4.80
CA ILE A 384 5.25 8.30 3.37
C ILE A 384 5.04 6.80 3.13
N PHE A 385 5.90 5.98 3.72
CA PHE A 385 5.76 4.53 3.79
C PHE A 385 6.32 4.01 5.10
N GLN A 386 5.72 2.94 5.59
CA GLN A 386 6.14 2.31 6.84
C GLN A 386 7.17 1.21 6.57
N THR A 387 8.08 1.03 7.52
CA THR A 387 9.08 -0.04 7.51
C THR A 387 9.16 -0.70 8.89
N ASP A 388 9.42 -2.00 8.90
CA ASP A 388 9.62 -2.75 10.16
C ASP A 388 10.98 -2.47 10.80
N ASN A 389 11.92 -1.91 10.04
CA ASN A 389 13.27 -1.61 10.48
C ASN A 389 13.56 -0.13 10.24
N PRO A 390 14.48 0.47 11.02
CA PRO A 390 14.84 1.87 10.87
C PRO A 390 15.39 2.19 9.48
N VAL A 391 15.03 3.36 8.95
CA VAL A 391 15.65 3.95 7.77
C VAL A 391 16.85 4.77 8.21
N ILE A 392 18.04 4.40 7.75
CA ILE A 392 19.32 4.97 8.21
C ILE A 392 20.17 5.59 7.08
N SER A 393 19.73 5.51 5.84
CA SER A 393 20.49 6.04 4.71
C SER A 393 19.58 6.65 3.65
N PHE A 394 20.09 7.72 3.02
CA PHE A 394 19.43 8.43 1.93
C PHE A 394 20.45 8.78 0.83
N ALA A 395 19.94 8.87 -0.39
CA ALA A 395 20.60 9.54 -1.51
C ALA A 395 19.57 10.32 -2.30
N ALA A 396 19.99 11.34 -3.05
CA ALA A 396 19.05 12.12 -3.86
C ALA A 396 19.67 12.51 -5.21
N ARG A 397 18.84 12.58 -6.23
CA ARG A 397 19.19 13.06 -7.57
C ARG A 397 17.93 13.54 -8.27
N ASP A 398 18.03 14.64 -9.00
CA ASP A 398 16.93 15.27 -9.74
C ASP A 398 15.72 15.60 -8.84
N ALA A 399 14.54 15.09 -9.15
CA ALA A 399 13.34 15.26 -8.36
C ALA A 399 13.07 14.11 -7.38
N TYR A 400 14.07 13.29 -7.07
CA TYR A 400 13.87 12.07 -6.29
C TYR A 400 14.80 11.97 -5.08
N ILE A 401 14.29 11.35 -4.02
CA ILE A 401 15.05 10.88 -2.86
C ILE A 401 14.93 9.35 -2.79
N TRP A 402 16.06 8.67 -2.60
CA TRP A 402 16.09 7.24 -2.31
C TRP A 402 16.31 7.04 -0.82
N ALA A 403 15.58 6.09 -0.24
CA ALA A 403 15.69 5.67 1.14
C ALA A 403 16.11 4.20 1.20
N GLY A 404 17.18 3.90 1.93
CA GLY A 404 17.67 2.53 2.10
C GLY A 404 16.95 1.82 3.24
N VAL A 405 16.49 0.58 2.98
CA VAL A 405 15.74 -0.21 3.95
C VAL A 405 16.28 -1.63 4.07
N LYS A 406 16.07 -2.23 5.23
CA LYS A 406 16.27 -3.64 5.48
C LYS A 406 15.00 -4.40 5.16
N ALA A 407 15.10 -5.47 4.39
CA ALA A 407 13.99 -6.39 4.11
C ALA A 407 12.72 -5.70 3.57
N GLY A 408 12.88 -4.63 2.77
CA GLY A 408 11.76 -3.85 2.29
C GLY A 408 10.95 -4.52 1.19
N VAL A 409 11.59 -5.26 0.28
CA VAL A 409 10.97 -5.83 -0.91
C VAL A 409 11.27 -7.32 -0.96
N GLY A 410 10.24 -8.16 -0.97
CA GLY A 410 10.40 -9.62 -1.06
C GLY A 410 11.34 -10.23 -0.02
N GLY A 411 11.55 -9.57 1.12
CA GLY A 411 12.49 -9.97 2.15
C GLY A 411 13.95 -9.60 1.87
N ALA A 412 14.28 -9.04 0.71
CA ALA A 412 15.62 -8.57 0.36
C ALA A 412 15.87 -7.13 0.82
N SER A 413 17.14 -6.77 0.98
CA SER A 413 17.56 -5.39 1.24
C SER A 413 17.47 -4.57 -0.02
N GLY A 414 16.99 -3.33 0.06
CA GLY A 414 16.78 -2.50 -1.10
C GLY A 414 16.49 -1.05 -0.80
N THR A 415 15.94 -0.39 -1.79
CA THR A 415 15.68 1.04 -1.74
C THR A 415 14.22 1.33 -2.10
N TYR A 416 13.71 2.44 -1.57
CA TYR A 416 12.49 3.08 -2.02
C TYR A 416 12.83 4.41 -2.65
N ARG A 417 12.16 4.74 -3.75
CA ARG A 417 12.29 6.04 -4.42
C ARG A 417 11.06 6.88 -4.10
N ILE A 418 11.27 8.13 -3.70
CA ILE A 418 10.25 9.12 -3.36
C ILE A 418 10.32 10.24 -4.39
N TYR A 419 9.19 10.58 -5.00
CA TYR A 419 9.10 11.66 -6.00
C TYR A 419 8.68 12.97 -5.33
N LEU A 420 9.55 13.97 -5.35
CA LEU A 420 9.32 15.28 -4.73
C LEU A 420 8.51 16.24 -5.62
N GLY A 421 8.33 15.93 -6.90
CA GLY A 421 7.64 16.80 -7.85
C GLY A 421 6.14 16.91 -7.67
N GLN A 422 5.52 16.03 -6.86
CA GLN A 422 4.09 16.04 -6.60
C GLN A 422 3.83 15.83 -5.11
N LEU A 423 3.10 16.76 -4.51
CA LEU A 423 2.53 16.58 -3.16
C LEU A 423 1.16 15.92 -3.31
N LEU A 424 0.89 14.89 -2.53
CA LEU A 424 -0.41 14.23 -2.46
C LEU A 424 -1.34 14.96 -1.48
N ASP A 425 -2.65 14.73 -1.59
CA ASP A 425 -3.67 15.40 -0.77
C ASP A 425 -3.55 15.07 0.73
N ASP A 426 -2.98 13.91 1.07
CA ASP A 426 -2.67 13.51 2.45
C ASP A 426 -1.42 14.19 3.02
N GLY A 427 -0.76 15.07 2.25
CA GLY A 427 0.50 15.72 2.60
C GLY A 427 1.73 14.82 2.45
N GLY A 428 1.58 13.62 1.90
CA GLY A 428 2.66 12.71 1.55
C GLY A 428 3.23 12.96 0.16
N TYR A 429 4.18 12.13 -0.24
CA TYR A 429 4.79 12.13 -1.57
C TYR A 429 4.64 10.76 -2.22
N PRO A 430 4.50 10.69 -3.57
CA PRO A 430 4.54 9.44 -4.30
C PRO A 430 5.81 8.66 -4.02
N TYR A 431 5.68 7.35 -3.84
CA TYR A 431 6.80 6.46 -3.61
C TYR A 431 6.63 5.12 -4.32
N ALA A 432 7.74 4.46 -4.59
CA ALA A 432 7.76 3.10 -5.11
C ALA A 432 8.99 2.36 -4.59
N THR A 433 8.92 1.03 -4.59
CA THR A 433 10.12 0.21 -4.42
C THR A 433 11.04 0.42 -5.61
N ASP A 434 12.35 0.42 -5.36
CA ASP A 434 13.38 0.60 -6.37
C ASP A 434 14.34 -0.60 -6.36
N ILE A 435 15.54 -0.40 -6.83
CA ILE A 435 16.54 -1.45 -6.94
C ILE A 435 16.82 -2.15 -5.61
N TYR A 436 17.05 -3.44 -5.66
CA TYR A 436 17.31 -4.26 -4.48
C TYR A 436 18.35 -5.35 -4.81
N ALA A 437 19.00 -5.85 -3.77
CA ALA A 437 19.96 -6.93 -3.89
C ALA A 437 19.32 -8.26 -3.48
N ALA A 438 19.01 -9.09 -4.45
CA ALA A 438 18.35 -10.38 -4.24
C ALA A 438 19.17 -11.29 -3.30
N GLY A 439 18.48 -11.95 -2.38
CA GLY A 439 19.09 -12.88 -1.43
C GLY A 439 19.86 -12.22 -0.28
N THR A 440 19.80 -10.89 -0.13
CA THR A 440 20.39 -10.17 1.00
C THR A 440 19.33 -9.76 2.02
N THR A 441 19.66 -9.81 3.31
CA THR A 441 18.74 -9.46 4.41
C THR A 441 19.29 -8.41 5.37
N GLY A 442 20.49 -7.87 5.10
CA GLY A 442 21.14 -6.84 5.91
C GLY A 442 20.47 -5.47 5.79
N SER A 443 20.81 -4.55 6.70
CA SER A 443 20.39 -3.14 6.56
C SER A 443 21.19 -2.48 5.43
N VAL A 444 20.56 -1.52 4.74
CA VAL A 444 21.27 -0.62 3.83
C VAL A 444 21.93 0.47 4.68
N ASP A 445 23.23 0.31 4.92
CA ASP A 445 23.99 1.14 5.87
C ASP A 445 24.27 2.55 5.34
N ASN A 446 24.57 2.66 4.06
CA ASN A 446 24.81 3.93 3.38
C ASN A 446 24.52 3.80 1.87
N MET A 447 24.29 4.92 1.19
CA MET A 447 24.06 4.97 -0.25
C MET A 447 24.52 6.30 -0.86
N GLY A 448 24.75 6.27 -2.16
CA GLY A 448 25.16 7.45 -2.92
C GLY A 448 25.12 7.21 -4.42
N PHE A 449 25.53 8.20 -5.18
CA PHE A 449 25.63 8.13 -6.63
C PHE A 449 27.08 8.31 -7.08
N PHE A 450 27.45 7.59 -8.12
CA PHE A 450 28.66 7.91 -8.86
C PHE A 450 28.43 9.22 -9.63
N PRO A 451 29.26 10.25 -9.42
CA PRO A 451 29.04 11.56 -10.03
C PRO A 451 28.98 11.55 -11.55
N THR A 452 29.85 10.78 -12.22
CA THR A 452 29.95 10.75 -13.69
C THR A 452 28.91 9.85 -14.33
N THR A 453 28.69 8.64 -13.81
CA THR A 453 27.77 7.65 -14.41
C THR A 453 26.33 7.79 -13.91
N GLY A 454 26.15 8.44 -12.76
CA GLY A 454 24.85 8.57 -12.11
C GLY A 454 24.27 7.25 -11.58
N GLN A 455 25.05 6.17 -11.54
CA GLN A 455 24.61 4.88 -11.00
C GLN A 455 24.47 4.97 -9.48
N LEU A 456 23.38 4.44 -8.96
CA LEU A 456 23.17 4.32 -7.51
C LEU A 456 24.04 3.18 -6.97
N PHE A 457 24.76 3.44 -5.88
CA PHE A 457 25.43 2.40 -5.10
C PHE A 457 24.90 2.42 -3.66
N PHE A 458 24.93 1.29 -3.00
CA PHE A 458 24.53 1.16 -1.60
C PHE A 458 25.29 0.02 -0.92
N SER A 459 25.57 0.21 0.35
CA SER A 459 26.23 -0.81 1.18
C SER A 459 25.19 -1.56 2.01
N ILE A 460 25.37 -2.87 2.15
CA ILE A 460 24.48 -3.75 2.92
C ILE A 460 25.29 -4.42 4.01
N THR A 461 24.79 -4.38 5.25
CA THR A 461 25.38 -5.07 6.40
C THR A 461 25.70 -6.52 6.04
N ALA A 462 26.92 -6.98 6.34
CA ALA A 462 27.44 -8.32 6.08
C ALA A 462 27.50 -8.74 4.60
N SER A 463 27.10 -7.90 3.66
CA SER A 463 27.07 -8.24 2.24
C SER A 463 28.09 -7.45 1.41
N GLY A 464 28.38 -6.22 1.75
CA GLY A 464 29.28 -5.34 1.02
C GLY A 464 28.57 -4.26 0.22
N ILE A 465 29.20 -3.76 -0.84
CA ILE A 465 28.68 -2.67 -1.66
C ILE A 465 28.10 -3.23 -2.95
N TRP A 466 26.89 -2.79 -3.26
CA TRP A 466 26.13 -3.12 -4.46
C TRP A 466 25.96 -1.88 -5.32
N ILE A 467 25.88 -2.07 -6.63
CA ILE A 467 25.74 -1.00 -7.61
C ILE A 467 24.59 -1.33 -8.58
N GLU A 468 23.87 -0.32 -9.00
CA GLU A 468 22.95 -0.39 -10.13
C GLU A 468 23.71 -0.81 -11.40
N HIS A 469 23.21 -1.81 -12.12
CA HIS A 469 23.86 -2.23 -13.36
C HIS A 469 23.65 -1.17 -14.47
N ALA A 470 24.66 -0.92 -15.28
CA ALA A 470 24.59 0.15 -16.29
C ALA A 470 23.46 -0.07 -17.31
N THR A 471 23.26 -1.30 -17.78
CA THR A 471 22.33 -1.63 -18.88
C THR A 471 21.41 -2.80 -18.58
N GLN A 472 21.83 -3.79 -17.78
CA GLN A 472 21.06 -4.99 -17.52
C GLN A 472 19.81 -4.67 -16.68
N LEU A 473 18.67 -5.23 -17.09
CA LEU A 473 17.41 -5.17 -16.36
C LEU A 473 17.27 -6.34 -15.39
N VAL A 474 16.45 -6.20 -14.35
CA VAL A 474 16.06 -7.32 -13.48
C VAL A 474 15.39 -8.42 -14.30
N SER A 475 15.52 -9.67 -13.88
CA SER A 475 14.93 -10.81 -14.61
C SER A 475 13.42 -10.77 -14.67
N GLU A 476 12.80 -10.29 -13.58
CA GLU A 476 11.36 -10.19 -13.39
C GLU A 476 11.03 -8.96 -12.54
N GLY A 477 9.92 -8.34 -12.85
CA GLY A 477 9.31 -7.32 -12.03
C GLY A 477 7.81 -7.54 -11.94
N THR A 478 7.23 -7.34 -10.77
CA THR A 478 5.80 -7.52 -10.51
C THR A 478 5.15 -6.21 -10.06
N ILE A 479 3.93 -5.97 -10.53
CA ILE A 479 3.07 -4.91 -10.03
C ILE A 479 1.69 -5.47 -9.74
N GLN A 480 1.16 -5.11 -8.59
CA GLN A 480 -0.21 -5.40 -8.18
C GLN A 480 -1.02 -4.10 -8.23
N THR A 481 -2.11 -4.11 -8.98
CA THR A 481 -2.98 -2.94 -9.10
C THR A 481 -3.71 -2.67 -7.79
N ALA A 482 -4.28 -1.47 -7.65
CA ALA A 482 -5.25 -1.24 -6.60
C ALA A 482 -6.52 -2.07 -6.84
N ILE A 483 -7.25 -2.37 -5.79
CA ILE A 483 -8.53 -3.07 -5.84
C ILE A 483 -9.57 -2.15 -6.48
N VAL A 484 -10.28 -2.67 -7.47
CA VAL A 484 -11.38 -2.00 -8.16
C VAL A 484 -12.70 -2.53 -7.62
N ASN A 485 -13.56 -1.66 -7.12
CA ASN A 485 -14.90 -2.01 -6.64
C ASN A 485 -15.98 -1.01 -7.06
N TRP A 486 -15.63 0.08 -7.75
CA TRP A 486 -16.49 1.19 -8.17
C TRP A 486 -17.27 1.83 -7.01
N GLY A 487 -16.70 1.87 -5.80
CA GLY A 487 -17.32 2.45 -4.61
C GLY A 487 -18.58 1.73 -4.12
N THR A 488 -18.78 0.46 -4.52
CA THR A 488 -19.98 -0.29 -4.17
C THR A 488 -19.67 -1.70 -3.68
N LEU A 489 -20.44 -2.17 -2.68
CA LEU A 489 -20.35 -3.53 -2.16
C LEU A 489 -21.14 -4.56 -3.00
N GLU A 490 -21.80 -4.14 -4.08
CA GLU A 490 -22.48 -5.03 -4.97
C GLU A 490 -21.53 -6.02 -5.64
N LYS A 491 -21.95 -7.28 -5.76
CA LYS A 491 -21.20 -8.30 -6.49
C LYS A 491 -21.18 -8.01 -7.98
N LYS A 492 -20.04 -8.25 -8.62
CA LYS A 492 -19.83 -8.06 -10.05
C LYS A 492 -19.38 -9.35 -10.71
N ALA A 493 -19.92 -9.62 -11.90
CA ALA A 493 -19.41 -10.64 -12.79
C ALA A 493 -18.27 -10.00 -13.62
N TRP A 494 -17.04 -10.36 -13.30
CA TRP A 494 -15.84 -9.90 -13.99
C TRP A 494 -15.76 -10.55 -15.36
N LYS A 495 -15.68 -9.74 -16.42
CA LYS A 495 -15.86 -10.25 -17.80
C LYS A 495 -14.56 -10.29 -18.58
N ARG A 496 -13.88 -9.16 -18.70
CA ARG A 496 -12.72 -9.05 -19.56
C ARG A 496 -11.69 -8.10 -18.99
N VAL A 497 -10.44 -8.33 -19.37
CA VAL A 497 -9.35 -7.37 -19.26
C VAL A 497 -8.79 -7.09 -20.65
N ARG A 498 -8.66 -5.82 -20.98
CA ARG A 498 -7.88 -5.37 -22.14
C ARG A 498 -6.50 -4.96 -21.65
N ILE A 499 -5.47 -5.35 -22.39
CA ILE A 499 -4.09 -5.04 -22.05
C ILE A 499 -3.46 -4.36 -23.26
N GLU A 500 -2.72 -3.28 -22.99
CA GLU A 500 -2.00 -2.51 -24.00
C GLU A 500 -0.50 -2.57 -23.68
N THR A 501 0.29 -2.98 -24.67
CA THR A 501 1.75 -3.10 -24.54
C THR A 501 2.43 -2.31 -25.63
N ASP A 502 3.71 -1.99 -25.47
CA ASP A 502 4.59 -1.62 -26.58
C ASP A 502 5.01 -2.89 -27.34
N THR A 503 5.80 -2.75 -28.42
CA THR A 503 6.46 -3.90 -29.06
C THR A 503 7.14 -4.74 -27.99
N LEU A 504 6.69 -5.99 -27.86
CA LEU A 504 7.02 -6.80 -26.68
C LEU A 504 8.43 -7.41 -26.81
N GLU A 505 9.34 -6.88 -26.04
CA GLU A 505 10.69 -7.39 -25.85
C GLU A 505 10.77 -8.20 -24.55
N GLY A 506 10.40 -9.48 -24.59
CA GLY A 506 10.26 -10.35 -23.41
C GLY A 506 8.85 -10.90 -23.26
N LYS A 507 8.33 -11.01 -22.03
CA LYS A 507 6.96 -11.51 -21.80
C LYS A 507 6.26 -10.75 -20.67
N ILE A 508 4.93 -10.76 -20.69
CA ILE A 508 4.08 -10.29 -19.60
C ILE A 508 3.14 -11.41 -19.20
N GLU A 509 3.13 -11.77 -17.95
CA GLU A 509 2.13 -12.67 -17.37
C GLU A 509 1.11 -11.86 -16.59
N VAL A 510 -0.16 -12.16 -16.79
CA VAL A 510 -1.27 -11.44 -16.14
C VAL A 510 -2.04 -12.41 -15.30
N TYR A 511 -2.26 -12.00 -14.06
CA TYR A 511 -2.99 -12.76 -13.05
C TYR A 511 -4.18 -11.96 -12.55
N ALA A 512 -5.28 -12.66 -12.28
CA ALA A 512 -6.39 -12.14 -11.48
C ALA A 512 -6.23 -12.61 -10.04
N ASP A 513 -6.36 -11.67 -9.12
CA ASP A 513 -6.38 -11.94 -7.68
C ASP A 513 -7.84 -12.00 -7.23
N ALA A 514 -8.38 -13.21 -7.08
CA ALA A 514 -9.76 -13.49 -6.68
C ALA A 514 -9.81 -14.01 -5.23
N ILE A 515 -10.99 -14.07 -4.64
CA ILE A 515 -11.19 -14.67 -3.29
C ILE A 515 -10.75 -16.13 -3.28
N GLU A 516 -10.97 -16.84 -4.38
CA GLU A 516 -10.59 -18.23 -4.55
C GLU A 516 -9.06 -18.43 -4.70
N GLY A 517 -8.31 -17.34 -4.90
CA GLY A 517 -6.87 -17.33 -5.07
C GLY A 517 -6.43 -16.64 -6.36
N ARG A 518 -5.12 -16.60 -6.56
CA ARG A 518 -4.51 -16.04 -7.77
C ARG A 518 -4.59 -17.02 -8.92
N SER A 519 -5.12 -16.57 -10.07
CA SER A 519 -5.23 -17.35 -11.30
C SER A 519 -4.58 -16.63 -12.47
N GLN A 520 -3.78 -17.35 -13.25
CA GLN A 520 -3.18 -16.81 -14.47
C GLN A 520 -4.24 -16.68 -15.56
N ILE A 521 -4.34 -15.49 -16.17
CA ILE A 521 -5.28 -15.19 -17.26
C ILE A 521 -4.62 -15.44 -18.61
N VAL A 522 -3.43 -14.88 -18.81
CA VAL A 522 -2.72 -14.90 -20.08
C VAL A 522 -1.22 -14.71 -19.90
N THR A 523 -0.44 -15.27 -20.82
CA THR A 523 0.96 -14.92 -21.07
C THR A 523 1.07 -14.25 -22.43
N LEU A 524 1.49 -12.99 -22.43
CA LEU A 524 1.83 -12.24 -23.64
C LEU A 524 3.30 -12.45 -23.98
N THR A 525 3.59 -12.73 -25.24
CA THR A 525 4.95 -12.92 -25.77
C THR A 525 5.11 -12.14 -27.08
N GLU A 526 6.33 -12.07 -27.60
CA GLU A 526 6.63 -11.42 -28.89
C GLU A 526 5.74 -11.94 -30.06
N ALA A 527 5.18 -13.15 -29.93
CA ALA A 527 4.33 -13.74 -30.95
C ALA A 527 2.86 -13.27 -30.89
N ASN A 528 2.42 -12.74 -29.75
CA ASN A 528 1.03 -12.32 -29.51
C ASN A 528 0.94 -10.94 -28.84
N GLU A 529 1.71 -9.99 -29.31
CA GLU A 529 1.88 -8.64 -28.77
C GLU A 529 0.70 -7.67 -29.00
N TYR A 530 -0.39 -8.15 -29.62
CA TYR A 530 -1.49 -7.25 -29.97
C TYR A 530 -2.50 -7.05 -28.85
N ASN A 531 -3.08 -5.85 -28.80
CA ASN A 531 -4.12 -5.44 -27.87
C ASN A 531 -5.35 -6.33 -28.00
N THR A 532 -5.53 -7.25 -27.07
CA THR A 532 -6.66 -8.18 -27.05
C THR A 532 -7.39 -8.11 -25.73
N ASP A 533 -8.69 -8.38 -25.80
CA ASP A 533 -9.54 -8.56 -24.63
C ASP A 533 -9.47 -10.03 -24.18
N PHE A 534 -9.03 -10.27 -22.94
CA PHE A 534 -8.95 -11.60 -22.35
C PHE A 534 -10.11 -11.84 -21.39
N ASP A 535 -10.62 -13.07 -21.38
CA ASP A 535 -11.74 -13.47 -20.53
C ASP A 535 -11.29 -13.64 -19.07
N LEU A 536 -12.00 -13.01 -18.15
CA LEU A 536 -11.79 -13.12 -16.70
C LEU A 536 -12.71 -14.15 -16.04
N SER A 537 -13.70 -14.70 -16.73
CA SER A 537 -14.70 -15.57 -16.12
C SER A 537 -14.12 -16.87 -15.55
N ALA A 538 -13.00 -17.35 -16.11
CA ALA A 538 -12.29 -18.53 -15.63
C ALA A 538 -11.55 -18.29 -14.30
N ALA A 539 -11.11 -17.04 -14.06
CA ALA A 539 -10.43 -16.64 -12.81
C ALA A 539 -11.42 -16.20 -11.73
N TYR A 540 -12.51 -15.54 -12.13
CA TYR A 540 -13.60 -15.12 -11.25
C TYR A 540 -14.81 -16.01 -11.48
N LEU A 541 -14.78 -17.23 -10.94
CA LEU A 541 -15.82 -18.23 -11.12
C LEU A 541 -17.18 -17.79 -10.56
N THR A 542 -17.15 -17.03 -9.47
CA THR A 542 -18.35 -16.47 -8.83
C THR A 542 -18.32 -14.94 -8.88
N PRO A 543 -19.48 -14.26 -8.93
CA PRO A 543 -19.53 -12.82 -8.81
C PRO A 543 -18.92 -12.34 -7.48
N GLN A 544 -17.97 -11.40 -7.55
CA GLN A 544 -17.24 -10.85 -6.40
C GLN A 544 -17.37 -9.34 -6.34
N VAL A 545 -17.23 -8.77 -5.14
CA VAL A 545 -17.25 -7.33 -4.92
C VAL A 545 -16.02 -6.67 -5.51
N ASN A 546 -14.85 -7.26 -5.29
CA ASN A 546 -13.54 -6.72 -5.60
C ASN A 546 -12.91 -7.42 -6.80
N GLY A 547 -12.17 -6.67 -7.60
CA GLY A 547 -11.29 -7.21 -8.64
C GLY A 547 -9.92 -6.56 -8.58
N GLN A 548 -8.87 -7.35 -8.71
CA GLN A 548 -7.49 -6.90 -8.66
C GLN A 548 -6.66 -7.71 -9.65
N LEU A 549 -5.66 -7.09 -10.25
CA LEU A 549 -4.76 -7.71 -11.21
C LEU A 549 -3.33 -7.63 -10.72
N THR A 550 -2.55 -8.65 -11.07
CA THR A 550 -1.10 -8.64 -10.93
C THR A 550 -0.48 -8.85 -12.31
N PHE A 551 0.48 -8.00 -12.66
CA PHE A 551 1.27 -8.11 -13.87
C PHE A 551 2.70 -8.47 -13.49
N SER A 552 3.24 -9.56 -14.06
CA SER A 552 4.66 -9.91 -14.00
C SER A 552 5.29 -9.64 -15.36
N LEU A 553 6.24 -8.70 -15.37
CA LEU A 553 7.01 -8.32 -16.54
C LEU A 553 8.35 -9.05 -16.49
N TYR A 554 8.79 -9.58 -17.63
CA TYR A 554 10.06 -10.31 -17.75
C TYR A 554 10.93 -9.67 -18.81
N ARG A 555 12.25 -9.63 -18.53
CA ARG A 555 13.22 -9.24 -19.55
C ARG A 555 13.35 -10.28 -20.65
N LYS A 556 13.89 -9.87 -21.79
CA LYS A 556 14.19 -10.78 -22.90
C LYS A 556 15.33 -11.71 -22.49
N SER A 557 15.16 -13.02 -22.72
CA SER A 557 16.17 -14.03 -22.34
C SER A 557 17.45 -13.96 -23.17
N THR A 558 17.32 -13.49 -24.42
CA THR A 558 18.45 -13.36 -25.38
C THR A 558 19.15 -12.02 -25.34
N ASP A 559 18.52 -11.00 -24.72
CA ASP A 559 19.08 -9.65 -24.57
C ASP A 559 18.65 -9.06 -23.22
N VAL A 560 19.52 -9.17 -22.24
CA VAL A 560 19.28 -8.75 -20.86
C VAL A 560 19.08 -7.23 -20.68
N THR A 561 19.32 -6.44 -21.74
CA THR A 561 19.13 -4.99 -21.74
C THR A 561 17.72 -4.57 -22.14
N LYS A 562 16.89 -5.53 -22.62
CA LYS A 562 15.54 -5.32 -23.08
C LYS A 562 14.52 -6.05 -22.22
N GLY A 563 13.36 -5.45 -22.04
CA GLY A 563 12.30 -6.00 -21.22
C GLY A 563 10.92 -5.57 -21.70
N ALA A 564 9.90 -6.28 -21.22
CA ALA A 564 8.52 -5.98 -21.55
C ALA A 564 8.10 -4.59 -21.00
N ILE A 565 7.28 -3.87 -21.77
CA ILE A 565 6.70 -2.58 -21.40
C ILE A 565 5.17 -2.70 -21.45
N LEU A 566 4.52 -2.39 -20.33
CA LEU A 566 3.07 -2.30 -20.22
C LEU A 566 2.65 -0.83 -20.36
N LYS A 567 1.75 -0.55 -21.33
CA LYS A 567 1.22 0.81 -21.59
C LYS A 567 -0.07 1.09 -20.83
N GLY A 568 -0.87 0.05 -20.60
CA GLY A 568 -2.13 0.21 -19.88
C GLY A 568 -2.94 -1.05 -19.78
N TYR A 569 -3.98 -0.99 -18.98
CA TYR A 569 -5.01 -2.03 -18.92
C TYR A 569 -6.40 -1.40 -18.71
N ALA A 570 -7.43 -2.15 -19.08
CA ALA A 570 -8.81 -1.83 -18.75
C ALA A 570 -9.54 -3.09 -18.29
N ILE A 571 -10.07 -3.09 -17.08
CA ILE A 571 -10.87 -4.17 -16.53
C ILE A 571 -12.35 -3.88 -16.72
N LYS A 572 -13.14 -4.90 -17.08
CA LYS A 572 -14.56 -4.77 -17.41
C LYS A 572 -15.38 -5.76 -16.58
N ALA A 573 -16.45 -5.25 -15.96
CA ALA A 573 -17.36 -6.05 -15.15
C ALA A 573 -18.82 -5.66 -15.37
N ILE A 574 -19.72 -6.57 -15.03
CA ILE A 574 -21.17 -6.34 -15.03
C ILE A 574 -21.65 -6.52 -13.60
N PRO A 575 -22.42 -5.58 -13.04
CA PRO A 575 -23.06 -5.78 -11.75
C PRO A 575 -23.89 -7.06 -11.76
N SER A 576 -23.73 -7.87 -10.73
CA SER A 576 -24.44 -9.14 -10.57
C SER A 576 -25.05 -9.24 -9.18
N PRO A 577 -26.00 -8.33 -8.86
CA PRO A 577 -26.68 -8.38 -7.57
C PRO A 577 -27.48 -9.67 -7.47
N THR A 578 -27.76 -10.08 -6.25
CA THR A 578 -28.66 -11.19 -5.96
C THR A 578 -30.02 -10.91 -6.59
N ARG A 579 -30.49 -11.82 -7.43
CA ARG A 579 -31.73 -11.61 -8.16
C ARG A 579 -32.91 -11.82 -7.22
N SER A 580 -33.66 -10.79 -6.92
CA SER A 580 -34.99 -10.93 -6.31
C SER A 580 -36.03 -11.23 -7.39
N ARG A 581 -37.05 -11.99 -7.01
CA ARG A 581 -38.21 -12.28 -7.86
C ARG A 581 -39.35 -11.36 -7.44
N LEU A 582 -39.99 -10.73 -8.38
CA LEU A 582 -41.25 -10.03 -8.18
C LEU A 582 -42.39 -10.98 -8.54
N ILE A 583 -43.25 -11.24 -7.60
CA ILE A 583 -44.32 -12.22 -7.75
C ILE A 583 -45.63 -11.46 -7.52
N GLN A 584 -46.55 -11.56 -8.46
CA GLN A 584 -47.90 -11.01 -8.39
C GLN A 584 -48.90 -12.15 -8.38
N MET A 585 -49.67 -12.25 -7.32
CA MET A 585 -50.65 -13.32 -7.09
C MET A 585 -52.06 -12.78 -6.96
N PRO A 586 -53.01 -13.21 -7.79
CA PRO A 586 -54.40 -12.94 -7.60
C PRO A 586 -55.01 -13.99 -6.68
N LEU A 587 -55.51 -13.56 -5.52
CA LEU A 587 -56.05 -14.41 -4.46
C LEU A 587 -57.53 -14.19 -4.30
N MET A 588 -58.32 -15.26 -4.14
CA MET A 588 -59.71 -15.17 -3.73
C MET A 588 -59.79 -14.86 -2.23
N CYS A 589 -60.69 -13.93 -1.89
CA CYS A 589 -60.93 -13.55 -0.50
C CYS A 589 -62.40 -13.18 -0.29
N TYR A 590 -63.20 -14.14 0.13
CA TYR A 590 -64.60 -13.97 0.48
C TYR A 590 -64.88 -14.39 1.91
N ASP A 591 -65.98 -13.95 2.50
CA ASP A 591 -66.37 -14.37 3.86
C ASP A 591 -66.56 -15.87 3.95
N PHE A 592 -67.15 -16.46 2.93
CA PHE A 592 -67.30 -17.92 2.81
C PHE A 592 -66.75 -18.39 1.47
N GLU A 593 -65.92 -19.41 1.50
CA GLU A 593 -65.27 -20.02 0.35
C GLU A 593 -65.38 -21.55 0.42
N THR A 594 -65.16 -22.21 -0.71
CA THR A 594 -65.04 -23.67 -0.77
C THR A 594 -63.62 -24.02 -1.14
N ASP A 595 -62.98 -24.84 -0.31
CA ASP A 595 -61.60 -25.30 -0.56
C ASP A 595 -61.53 -26.25 -1.74
N ARG A 596 -60.29 -26.66 -2.14
CA ARG A 596 -60.07 -27.58 -3.27
C ARG A 596 -60.68 -28.98 -3.06
N ARG A 597 -61.04 -29.34 -1.82
CA ARG A 597 -61.71 -30.60 -1.46
C ARG A 597 -63.21 -30.50 -1.42
N GLY A 598 -63.79 -29.35 -1.76
CA GLY A 598 -65.22 -29.11 -1.70
C GLY A 598 -65.77 -28.80 -0.28
N VAL A 599 -64.89 -28.57 0.69
CA VAL A 599 -65.31 -28.21 2.07
C VAL A 599 -65.51 -26.71 2.16
N ARG A 600 -66.71 -26.30 2.59
CA ARG A 600 -67.01 -24.88 2.83
C ARG A 600 -66.34 -24.43 4.12
N PHE A 601 -65.65 -23.30 4.07
CA PHE A 601 -65.03 -22.65 5.20
C PHE A 601 -65.27 -21.15 5.20
N GLY A 602 -65.03 -20.48 6.31
CA GLY A 602 -65.18 -19.04 6.46
C GLY A 602 -66.12 -18.66 7.58
N VAL A 603 -66.14 -17.38 7.89
CA VAL A 603 -67.04 -16.73 8.87
C VAL A 603 -67.48 -15.39 8.33
N GLU A 604 -68.51 -14.82 8.90
CA GLU A 604 -68.93 -13.47 8.64
C GLU A 604 -67.83 -12.46 8.95
N ASP A 605 -67.60 -11.50 8.07
CA ASP A 605 -66.45 -10.57 8.07
C ASP A 605 -65.05 -11.25 7.91
N GLY A 606 -64.96 -12.54 7.60
CA GLY A 606 -63.70 -13.26 7.43
C GLY A 606 -62.81 -12.70 6.34
N ALA A 607 -63.37 -12.16 5.25
CA ALA A 607 -62.61 -11.49 4.20
C ALA A 607 -61.92 -10.21 4.72
N LYS A 608 -62.65 -9.41 5.51
CA LYS A 608 -62.06 -8.18 6.10
C LYS A 608 -60.91 -8.48 7.08
N ILE A 609 -61.08 -9.54 7.88
CA ILE A 609 -60.04 -9.99 8.82
C ILE A 609 -58.77 -10.41 8.07
N ARG A 610 -58.90 -11.19 6.97
CA ARG A 610 -57.76 -11.60 6.15
C ARG A 610 -57.09 -10.44 5.44
N ILE A 611 -57.86 -9.46 4.92
CA ILE A 611 -57.33 -8.24 4.31
C ILE A 611 -56.56 -7.43 5.36
N ALA A 612 -57.13 -7.17 6.54
CA ALA A 612 -56.45 -6.44 7.60
C ALA A 612 -55.16 -7.14 8.08
N ALA A 613 -55.16 -8.47 8.13
CA ALA A 613 -53.99 -9.22 8.49
C ALA A 613 -52.87 -9.09 7.44
N LEU A 614 -53.21 -9.11 6.13
CA LEU A 614 -52.23 -8.87 5.06
C LEU A 614 -51.72 -7.43 5.08
N GLU A 615 -52.58 -6.44 5.25
CA GLU A 615 -52.21 -5.02 5.39
C GLU A 615 -51.28 -4.79 6.61
N SER A 616 -51.53 -5.53 7.71
CA SER A 616 -50.64 -5.50 8.86
C SER A 616 -49.23 -6.09 8.54
N LEU A 617 -49.16 -7.15 7.76
CA LEU A 617 -47.90 -7.73 7.31
C LEU A 617 -47.17 -6.78 6.35
N GLU A 618 -47.90 -6.13 5.44
CA GLU A 618 -47.32 -5.12 4.54
C GLU A 618 -46.77 -3.93 5.34
N SER A 619 -47.57 -3.35 6.23
CA SER A 619 -47.20 -2.17 7.02
C SER A 619 -46.01 -2.45 7.97
N SER A 620 -45.86 -3.69 8.43
CA SER A 620 -44.73 -4.07 9.25
C SER A 620 -43.39 -4.11 8.46
N GLY A 621 -43.45 -4.23 7.15
CA GLY A 621 -42.27 -4.44 6.29
C GLY A 621 -41.50 -5.73 6.58
N SER A 622 -42.10 -6.64 7.33
CA SER A 622 -41.46 -7.88 7.75
C SER A 622 -41.36 -8.89 6.62
N THR A 623 -40.37 -9.76 6.69
CA THR A 623 -40.27 -10.91 5.79
C THR A 623 -41.38 -11.92 6.10
N VAL A 624 -42.11 -12.29 5.07
CA VAL A 624 -43.27 -13.19 5.13
C VAL A 624 -42.92 -14.49 4.41
N LEU A 625 -43.16 -15.62 5.08
CA LEU A 625 -43.04 -16.92 4.41
C LEU A 625 -44.23 -17.13 3.50
N VAL A 626 -43.97 -17.40 2.22
CA VAL A 626 -44.94 -17.77 1.21
C VAL A 626 -44.73 -19.24 0.84
N GLN A 627 -45.82 -19.99 0.90
CA GLN A 627 -45.84 -21.38 0.46
C GLN A 627 -46.83 -21.54 -0.67
N ASP A 628 -46.29 -21.77 -1.86
CA ASP A 628 -47.09 -22.05 -3.06
C ASP A 628 -47.26 -23.56 -3.21
N PHE A 629 -48.41 -24.07 -2.86
CA PHE A 629 -48.70 -25.50 -2.92
C PHE A 629 -48.91 -25.98 -4.35
N THR A 630 -49.19 -25.09 -5.30
CA THR A 630 -49.36 -25.44 -6.70
C THR A 630 -48.04 -25.74 -7.38
N SER A 631 -46.96 -25.02 -7.02
CA SER A 631 -45.62 -25.24 -7.53
C SER A 631 -44.71 -26.08 -6.60
N GLY A 632 -45.12 -26.23 -5.34
CA GLY A 632 -44.33 -26.86 -4.28
C GLY A 632 -43.14 -26.01 -3.80
N GLU A 633 -43.13 -24.71 -4.13
CA GLU A 633 -42.06 -23.80 -3.74
C GLU A 633 -42.40 -23.08 -2.42
N ASN A 634 -41.35 -22.92 -1.57
CA ASN A 634 -41.39 -22.05 -0.41
C ASN A 634 -40.36 -20.93 -0.64
N PHE A 635 -40.73 -19.72 -0.28
CA PHE A 635 -39.81 -18.60 -0.33
C PHE A 635 -40.20 -17.51 0.66
N ASP A 636 -39.21 -16.77 1.11
CA ASP A 636 -39.41 -15.59 1.92
C ASP A 636 -39.56 -14.36 1.04
N ALA A 637 -40.55 -13.54 1.33
CA ALA A 637 -40.83 -12.33 0.55
C ALA A 637 -41.28 -11.18 1.44
N VAL A 638 -41.12 -9.96 0.94
CA VAL A 638 -41.74 -8.75 1.50
C VAL A 638 -42.89 -8.36 0.60
N ILE A 639 -44.02 -8.02 1.20
CA ILE A 639 -45.21 -7.53 0.49
C ILE A 639 -44.94 -6.06 0.11
N GLU A 640 -44.99 -5.75 -1.18
CA GLU A 640 -44.80 -4.40 -1.71
C GLU A 640 -46.12 -3.66 -1.98
N GLU A 641 -47.17 -4.40 -2.31
CA GLU A 641 -48.47 -3.82 -2.64
C GLU A 641 -49.58 -4.84 -2.44
N ILE A 642 -50.69 -4.39 -1.89
CA ILE A 642 -51.92 -5.13 -1.77
C ILE A 642 -53.02 -4.32 -2.45
N ALA A 643 -53.65 -4.85 -3.49
CA ALA A 643 -54.77 -4.26 -4.18
C ALA A 643 -56.00 -5.14 -3.99
N PHE A 644 -57.04 -4.62 -3.32
CA PHE A 644 -58.29 -5.33 -3.15
C PHE A 644 -59.34 -4.78 -4.11
N THR A 645 -59.91 -5.67 -4.92
CA THR A 645 -61.05 -5.37 -5.81
C THR A 645 -62.26 -6.11 -5.34
N ARG A 646 -63.24 -5.36 -4.85
CA ARG A 646 -64.52 -5.92 -4.41
C ARG A 646 -65.30 -6.47 -5.62
N MET A 647 -65.77 -7.69 -5.52
CA MET A 647 -66.52 -8.35 -6.58
C MET A 647 -67.76 -9.01 -6.01
N THR A 648 -68.84 -9.13 -6.83
CA THR A 648 -69.97 -9.97 -6.51
C THR A 648 -69.52 -11.43 -6.53
N PRO A 649 -69.91 -12.26 -5.55
CA PRO A 649 -69.53 -13.66 -5.53
C PRO A 649 -69.87 -14.36 -6.85
N PRO A 650 -68.90 -15.05 -7.49
CA PRO A 650 -69.09 -15.64 -8.82
C PRO A 650 -69.99 -16.91 -8.83
N SER A 651 -70.24 -17.46 -7.64
CA SER A 651 -71.01 -18.70 -7.50
C SER A 651 -71.64 -18.82 -6.12
N GLN A 652 -72.58 -19.80 -5.93
CA GLN A 652 -73.13 -20.12 -4.62
C GLN A 652 -72.11 -20.65 -3.62
N ASN A 653 -70.87 -20.92 -4.04
CA ASN A 653 -69.79 -21.40 -3.19
C ASN A 653 -69.05 -20.26 -2.49
N ASN A 654 -69.19 -19.01 -2.97
CA ASN A 654 -68.55 -17.83 -2.39
C ASN A 654 -69.69 -16.81 -2.06
N GLU A 655 -69.83 -16.47 -0.81
CA GLU A 655 -70.97 -15.67 -0.33
C GLU A 655 -70.51 -14.44 0.48
N ASN A 656 -71.39 -13.48 0.60
CA ASN A 656 -71.29 -12.27 1.39
C ASN A 656 -70.25 -11.26 0.88
N PHE A 657 -69.47 -10.66 1.78
CA PHE A 657 -68.47 -9.68 1.43
C PHE A 657 -67.20 -10.39 0.90
N GLY A 658 -66.60 -9.81 -0.14
CA GLY A 658 -65.33 -10.30 -0.64
C GLY A 658 -64.96 -9.80 -2.04
N GLY A 659 -63.95 -10.39 -2.60
CA GLY A 659 -63.41 -10.03 -3.90
C GLY A 659 -62.10 -10.73 -4.22
N ILE A 660 -61.28 -10.07 -5.02
CA ILE A 660 -59.94 -10.51 -5.39
C ILE A 660 -58.91 -9.61 -4.75
N ILE A 661 -57.95 -10.20 -4.08
CA ILE A 661 -56.73 -9.53 -3.60
C ILE A 661 -55.62 -9.82 -4.60
N THR A 662 -55.03 -8.80 -5.14
CA THR A 662 -53.78 -8.93 -5.89
C THR A 662 -52.62 -8.51 -4.99
N ILE A 663 -51.76 -9.46 -4.65
CA ILE A 663 -50.57 -9.20 -3.83
C ILE A 663 -49.36 -9.15 -4.74
N THR A 664 -48.59 -8.07 -4.64
CA THR A 664 -47.26 -7.96 -5.27
C THR A 664 -46.19 -8.10 -4.18
N MET A 665 -45.32 -9.09 -4.35
CA MET A 665 -44.31 -9.41 -3.35
C MET A 665 -42.94 -9.52 -4.01
N ARG A 666 -41.92 -9.15 -3.25
CA ARG A 666 -40.49 -9.33 -3.65
C ARG A 666 -39.84 -10.38 -2.78
N THR A 667 -39.20 -11.40 -3.40
CA THR A 667 -38.46 -12.40 -2.63
C THR A 667 -37.23 -11.78 -1.98
N VAL A 668 -37.00 -12.14 -0.72
CA VAL A 668 -35.78 -11.87 0.02
C VAL A 668 -34.87 -13.09 -0.15
N VAL A 669 -33.65 -12.85 -0.61
CA VAL A 669 -32.66 -13.94 -0.87
C VAL A 669 -31.63 -13.96 0.22
#